data_c9c422d6080443e73145aa69ebddf1e6
#
_entry.id   c9c422d6080443e73145aa69ebddf1e6
#
_cell.length_a   1.000
_cell.length_b   1.000
_cell.length_c   1.000
_cell.angle_alpha   90.00
_cell.angle_beta   90.00
_cell.angle_gamma   90.00
#
_symmetry.space_group_name_H-M   'P 1'
#
loop_
_entity.id
_entity.type
_entity.pdbx_description
1 polymer ?
#
loop_
_entity_poly.entity_id
_entity_poly.type
_entity_poly.pdbx_seq_one_letter_code
_entity_poly.pdbx_strand_id
1 'polypeptide(L)'
;MKDLELFPFGDLTEIGERGVNLSGGQKQRIQLARALYQNADVYLLDDPFSAVDAHTAKKLFHEYILEGLAKKTVLLVTHQVDYLPAFDSILLMLDGKIQQGGTYNDLLTFSQEFKDIVNSYKKTGGTYQLADVTSTRIHSKSNKEMKQYFIEKNFNDINGDEFIKEEEREKGNTGLKPYLHYLNQKKGYIYFFISSLSHFMFMICQILQNSWMAASVDNPQVSTLKLITIYLLIGITSTIFVIMRSLFAAALGFQSSKNLFRHLTNSLFSASMSFYDTTPLGRILSRVSLDMSIVDLDIAFNFTYYVASTMNHYANIIVLSSVAWQVLLLCIPMVYVTIHLQRHYYACAKELMRMNGTTKSSVANHVAETFVGAMTIRAFEEEDRFVEKNFDLIDVNTSAFFHSFASNEWLIQRLEVIYAVVLASAALCITLLPLGTFTSGFIGMVLSYGLLLNTSVVYSTQYQCILANYIVSVERINQYTHIQSDMQEVIEGNHPPLNWPNAGNVEIKNLKIQYRPNGPFVLHGITCKFEGGHKIGIVGRTGSGKSTLIGALFRLVEPTRGNIIVDGIDISSICLHDLRSSFGIIPQDPTLFIGTVRYNLDPLSQHSDQEIWEVIRKCQLQEVVEDKGGLDSSVVENGRNWSIGQRQLFSLGRALLRKSRILVLDEATASIDNATDLILQNTIRTEFVGCTVITVAHKIPTVMDCDMILSISDGTLVEYDEPLKLMKREQSLFGNLVREYWSHFQFAESH
;
A
#
# COMPACT_ATOMS: atom_id res chain seq x y z
N MET A 1 -22.30 -18.35 -12.21
CA MET A 1 -22.68 -17.72 -13.48
C MET A 1 -23.08 -16.25 -13.31
N LYS A 2 -23.98 -15.88 -12.38
CA LYS A 2 -24.42 -14.49 -12.21
C LYS A 2 -23.29 -13.47 -11.93
N ASP A 3 -22.27 -13.84 -11.16
CA ASP A 3 -21.14 -12.96 -10.90
C ASP A 3 -20.25 -12.74 -12.12
N LEU A 4 -20.03 -13.79 -12.93
CA LEU A 4 -19.27 -13.69 -14.18
C LEU A 4 -19.98 -12.82 -15.22
N GLU A 5 -21.32 -12.77 -15.20
CA GLU A 5 -22.12 -11.88 -16.05
C GLU A 5 -22.02 -10.39 -15.63
N LEU A 6 -21.65 -10.14 -14.37
CA LEU A 6 -21.47 -8.80 -13.83
C LEU A 6 -20.06 -8.25 -14.05
N PHE A 7 -19.09 -9.13 -14.32
CA PHE A 7 -17.72 -8.72 -14.59
C PHE A 7 -17.53 -8.18 -16.01
N PRO A 8 -16.75 -7.13 -16.21
CA PRO A 8 -16.58 -6.50 -17.52
C PRO A 8 -16.09 -7.44 -18.61
N PHE A 9 -15.26 -8.44 -18.25
CA PHE A 9 -14.65 -9.43 -19.16
C PHE A 9 -15.01 -10.87 -18.80
N GLY A 10 -16.08 -11.10 -18.02
CA GLY A 10 -16.50 -12.43 -17.60
C GLY A 10 -15.40 -13.16 -16.80
N ASP A 11 -15.05 -14.36 -17.26
CA ASP A 11 -14.00 -15.20 -16.67
C ASP A 11 -12.56 -14.71 -16.92
N LEU A 12 -12.36 -13.82 -17.90
CA LEU A 12 -11.08 -13.18 -18.20
C LEU A 12 -10.83 -11.89 -17.40
N THR A 13 -11.72 -11.53 -16.48
CA THR A 13 -11.56 -10.35 -15.65
C THR A 13 -10.35 -10.51 -14.72
N GLU A 14 -9.40 -9.59 -14.79
CA GLU A 14 -8.25 -9.57 -13.88
C GLU A 14 -8.69 -9.24 -12.46
N ILE A 15 -8.31 -10.13 -11.53
CA ILE A 15 -8.55 -9.95 -10.10
C ILE A 15 -7.30 -9.33 -9.49
N GLY A 16 -7.44 -8.15 -8.89
CA GLY A 16 -6.33 -7.44 -8.23
C GLY A 16 -5.77 -8.23 -7.04
N GLU A 17 -4.63 -7.75 -6.51
CA GLU A 17 -3.96 -8.36 -5.36
C GLU A 17 -4.94 -8.58 -4.21
N ARG A 18 -4.99 -9.83 -3.68
CA ARG A 18 -5.95 -10.26 -2.65
C ARG A 18 -7.43 -10.08 -3.03
N GLY A 19 -7.75 -9.95 -4.31
CA GLY A 19 -9.11 -9.74 -4.77
C GLY A 19 -9.70 -8.39 -4.36
N VAL A 20 -8.91 -7.32 -4.36
CA VAL A 20 -9.33 -5.97 -3.94
C VAL A 20 -10.58 -5.49 -4.69
N ASN A 21 -10.71 -5.86 -5.96
CA ASN A 21 -11.86 -5.51 -6.81
C ASN A 21 -13.07 -6.44 -6.64
N LEU A 22 -13.02 -7.39 -5.70
CA LEU A 22 -14.14 -8.28 -5.41
C LEU A 22 -14.77 -7.96 -4.06
N SER A 23 -16.10 -7.98 -3.98
CA SER A 23 -16.80 -7.93 -2.70
C SER A 23 -16.50 -9.17 -1.85
N GLY A 24 -16.63 -9.07 -0.52
CA GLY A 24 -16.44 -10.21 0.38
C GLY A 24 -17.26 -11.42 -0.02
N GLY A 25 -18.53 -11.24 -0.38
CA GLY A 25 -19.40 -12.31 -0.87
C GLY A 25 -18.96 -12.91 -2.19
N GLN A 26 -18.41 -12.12 -3.12
CA GLN A 26 -17.87 -12.66 -4.38
C GLN A 26 -16.61 -13.50 -4.14
N LYS A 27 -15.71 -13.05 -3.24
CA LYS A 27 -14.54 -13.83 -2.81
C LYS A 27 -14.95 -15.20 -2.27
N GLN A 28 -15.93 -15.23 -1.36
CA GLN A 28 -16.44 -16.46 -0.77
C GLN A 28 -17.05 -17.40 -1.85
N ARG A 29 -17.86 -16.88 -2.78
CA ARG A 29 -18.43 -17.69 -3.86
C ARG A 29 -17.38 -18.27 -4.79
N ILE A 30 -16.33 -17.51 -5.13
CA ILE A 30 -15.21 -18.01 -5.94
C ILE A 30 -14.45 -19.09 -5.17
N GLN A 31 -14.24 -18.92 -3.88
CA GLN A 31 -13.57 -19.91 -3.03
C GLN A 31 -14.36 -21.22 -2.95
N LEU A 32 -15.69 -21.15 -2.75
CA LEU A 32 -16.56 -22.31 -2.78
C LEU A 32 -16.58 -23.01 -4.15
N ALA A 33 -16.61 -22.24 -5.25
CA ALA A 33 -16.53 -22.78 -6.59
C ALA A 33 -15.20 -23.51 -6.85
N ARG A 34 -14.08 -22.97 -6.35
CA ARG A 34 -12.75 -23.60 -6.41
C ARG A 34 -12.73 -24.93 -5.65
N ALA A 35 -13.30 -24.97 -4.44
CA ALA A 35 -13.38 -26.19 -3.66
C ALA A 35 -14.24 -27.27 -4.38
N LEU A 36 -15.38 -26.89 -4.96
CA LEU A 36 -16.24 -27.81 -5.72
C LEU A 36 -15.53 -28.36 -6.96
N TYR A 37 -14.77 -27.53 -7.66
CA TYR A 37 -14.03 -27.94 -8.88
C TYR A 37 -13.02 -29.05 -8.60
N GLN A 38 -12.43 -29.09 -7.40
CA GLN A 38 -11.46 -30.11 -6.99
C GLN A 38 -12.07 -31.51 -6.83
N ASN A 39 -13.39 -31.63 -6.65
CA ASN A 39 -14.12 -32.88 -6.48
C ASN A 39 -13.52 -33.84 -5.43
N ALA A 40 -13.17 -33.29 -4.25
CA ALA A 40 -12.63 -34.06 -3.12
C ALA A 40 -13.70 -34.98 -2.49
N ASP A 41 -13.29 -35.93 -1.66
CA ASP A 41 -14.19 -36.79 -0.87
C ASP A 41 -14.54 -36.17 0.49
N VAL A 42 -13.66 -35.31 1.03
CA VAL A 42 -13.85 -34.58 2.29
C VAL A 42 -13.69 -33.10 2.04
N TYR A 43 -14.67 -32.31 2.51
CA TYR A 43 -14.69 -30.87 2.43
C TYR A 43 -14.60 -30.27 3.83
N LEU A 44 -13.60 -29.40 4.05
CA LEU A 44 -13.42 -28.63 5.27
C LEU A 44 -13.80 -27.18 4.99
N LEU A 45 -14.88 -26.70 5.59
CA LEU A 45 -15.45 -25.38 5.36
C LEU A 45 -15.44 -24.59 6.66
N ASP A 46 -14.64 -23.51 6.71
CA ASP A 46 -14.51 -22.63 7.87
C ASP A 46 -15.31 -21.35 7.65
N ASP A 47 -16.47 -21.25 8.26
CA ASP A 47 -17.43 -20.14 8.23
C ASP A 47 -17.63 -19.49 6.83
N PRO A 48 -17.97 -20.29 5.79
CA PRO A 48 -17.99 -19.84 4.39
C PRO A 48 -19.15 -18.86 4.07
N PHE A 49 -20.02 -18.58 5.02
CA PHE A 49 -21.19 -17.72 4.83
C PHE A 49 -21.14 -16.39 5.60
N SER A 50 -20.06 -16.12 6.34
CA SER A 50 -19.94 -14.93 7.20
C SER A 50 -19.96 -13.60 6.43
N ALA A 51 -19.37 -13.59 5.21
CA ALA A 51 -19.28 -12.38 4.39
C ALA A 51 -20.35 -12.30 3.29
N VAL A 52 -21.39 -13.14 3.35
CA VAL A 52 -22.45 -13.24 2.34
C VAL A 52 -23.77 -12.79 2.96
N ASP A 53 -24.59 -12.06 2.20
CA ASP A 53 -25.94 -11.71 2.64
C ASP A 53 -26.80 -12.95 2.90
N ALA A 54 -27.74 -12.87 3.84
CA ALA A 54 -28.53 -14.01 4.31
C ALA A 54 -29.27 -14.78 3.19
N HIS A 55 -29.77 -14.05 2.19
CA HIS A 55 -30.45 -14.67 1.04
C HIS A 55 -29.48 -15.50 0.18
N THR A 56 -28.32 -14.96 -0.14
CA THR A 56 -27.29 -15.66 -0.92
C THR A 56 -26.68 -16.81 -0.11
N ALA A 57 -26.47 -16.63 1.19
CA ALA A 57 -25.97 -17.67 2.09
C ALA A 57 -26.90 -18.89 2.10
N LYS A 58 -28.22 -18.69 2.24
CA LYS A 58 -29.21 -19.77 2.20
C LYS A 58 -29.21 -20.50 0.88
N LYS A 59 -29.17 -19.75 -0.23
CA LYS A 59 -29.14 -20.34 -1.56
C LYS A 59 -27.89 -21.18 -1.78
N LEU A 60 -26.72 -20.68 -1.36
CA LEU A 60 -25.47 -21.42 -1.40
C LEU A 60 -25.48 -22.63 -0.49
N PHE A 61 -26.04 -22.51 0.72
CA PHE A 61 -26.16 -23.65 1.63
C PHE A 61 -26.98 -24.78 0.98
N HIS A 62 -28.11 -24.45 0.39
CA HIS A 62 -28.98 -25.46 -0.25
C HIS A 62 -28.38 -26.03 -1.52
N GLU A 63 -28.00 -25.16 -2.47
CA GLU A 63 -27.51 -25.61 -3.80
C GLU A 63 -26.10 -26.23 -3.72
N TYR A 64 -25.23 -25.70 -2.82
CA TYR A 64 -23.84 -26.16 -2.74
C TYR A 64 -23.67 -27.29 -1.72
N ILE A 65 -24.13 -27.11 -0.45
CA ILE A 65 -23.88 -28.11 0.60
C ILE A 65 -24.89 -29.26 0.50
N LEU A 66 -26.19 -28.99 0.48
CA LEU A 66 -27.19 -30.07 0.51
C LEU A 66 -27.34 -30.81 -0.82
N GLU A 67 -27.24 -30.10 -1.94
CA GLU A 67 -27.38 -30.75 -3.28
C GLU A 67 -26.01 -31.10 -3.88
N GLY A 68 -25.08 -30.14 -3.94
CA GLY A 68 -23.79 -30.31 -4.63
C GLY A 68 -22.84 -31.27 -3.91
N LEU A 69 -22.84 -31.29 -2.57
CA LEU A 69 -22.00 -32.15 -1.74
C LEU A 69 -22.76 -33.30 -1.05
N ALA A 70 -24.00 -33.64 -1.47
CA ALA A 70 -24.87 -34.61 -0.83
C ALA A 70 -24.26 -36.02 -0.63
N LYS A 71 -23.22 -36.37 -1.39
CA LYS A 71 -22.54 -37.69 -1.32
C LYS A 71 -21.11 -37.58 -0.75
N LYS A 72 -20.76 -36.43 -0.19
CA LYS A 72 -19.40 -36.15 0.30
C LYS A 72 -19.42 -35.95 1.82
N THR A 73 -18.28 -36.13 2.45
CA THR A 73 -18.12 -35.81 3.85
C THR A 73 -17.84 -34.31 4.00
N VAL A 74 -18.72 -33.59 4.70
CA VAL A 74 -18.59 -32.15 4.91
C VAL A 74 -18.41 -31.85 6.37
N LEU A 75 -17.27 -31.22 6.74
CA LEU A 75 -17.06 -30.62 8.06
C LEU A 75 -17.24 -29.10 7.93
N LEU A 76 -18.31 -28.58 8.49
CA LEU A 76 -18.62 -27.16 8.47
C LEU A 76 -18.44 -26.56 9.87
N VAL A 77 -17.60 -25.56 9.98
CA VAL A 77 -17.54 -24.66 11.13
C VAL A 77 -18.45 -23.47 10.82
N THR A 78 -19.38 -23.13 11.71
CA THR A 78 -20.32 -22.03 11.49
C THR A 78 -20.81 -21.43 12.80
N HIS A 79 -21.05 -20.13 12.79
CA HIS A 79 -21.75 -19.39 13.84
C HIS A 79 -23.26 -19.29 13.60
N GLN A 80 -23.76 -19.76 12.46
CA GLN A 80 -25.16 -19.68 12.07
C GLN A 80 -25.92 -20.94 12.54
N VAL A 81 -26.61 -20.80 13.65
CA VAL A 81 -27.34 -21.88 14.32
C VAL A 81 -28.48 -22.45 13.46
N ASP A 82 -29.00 -21.66 12.53
CA ASP A 82 -30.12 -22.01 11.65
C ASP A 82 -29.83 -23.19 10.70
N TYR A 83 -28.56 -23.44 10.38
CA TYR A 83 -28.15 -24.55 9.51
C TYR A 83 -27.92 -25.86 10.26
N LEU A 84 -27.76 -25.82 11.59
CA LEU A 84 -27.39 -26.99 12.40
C LEU A 84 -28.39 -28.15 12.30
N PRO A 85 -29.72 -27.94 12.21
CA PRO A 85 -30.68 -29.04 12.07
C PRO A 85 -30.49 -29.89 10.80
N ALA A 86 -29.84 -29.38 9.78
CA ALA A 86 -29.64 -30.07 8.51
C ALA A 86 -28.42 -31.02 8.50
N PHE A 87 -27.63 -31.06 9.59
CA PHE A 87 -26.44 -31.91 9.70
C PHE A 87 -26.70 -33.19 10.47
N ASP A 88 -26.03 -34.27 10.07
CA ASP A 88 -26.15 -35.58 10.70
C ASP A 88 -25.57 -35.59 12.13
N SER A 89 -24.54 -34.80 12.40
CA SER A 89 -23.90 -34.71 13.71
C SER A 89 -23.33 -33.33 13.96
N ILE A 90 -23.43 -32.84 15.20
CA ILE A 90 -22.93 -31.57 15.66
C ILE A 90 -21.89 -31.83 16.75
N LEU A 91 -20.75 -31.14 16.69
CA LEU A 91 -19.70 -31.15 17.69
C LEU A 91 -19.67 -29.80 18.42
N LEU A 92 -19.91 -29.80 19.72
CA LEU A 92 -19.77 -28.62 20.57
C LEU A 92 -18.32 -28.55 21.07
N MET A 93 -17.64 -27.47 20.70
CA MET A 93 -16.24 -27.21 21.09
C MET A 93 -16.19 -26.05 22.09
N LEU A 94 -15.48 -26.26 23.21
CA LEU A 94 -15.18 -25.23 24.19
C LEU A 94 -13.69 -25.36 24.61
N ASP A 95 -13.00 -24.24 24.74
CA ASP A 95 -11.58 -24.20 25.15
C ASP A 95 -10.65 -25.18 24.39
N GLY A 96 -10.89 -25.32 23.10
CA GLY A 96 -10.11 -26.20 22.23
C GLY A 96 -10.36 -27.70 22.40
N LYS A 97 -11.42 -28.08 23.14
CA LYS A 97 -11.81 -29.50 23.36
C LYS A 97 -13.24 -29.74 22.87
N ILE A 98 -13.48 -30.92 22.30
CA ILE A 98 -14.83 -31.39 22.01
C ILE A 98 -15.48 -31.79 23.34
N GLN A 99 -16.47 -31.04 23.78
CA GLN A 99 -17.19 -31.34 25.01
C GLN A 99 -18.30 -32.32 24.79
N GLN A 100 -19.06 -32.16 23.71
CA GLN A 100 -20.22 -32.97 23.40
C GLN A 100 -20.36 -33.16 21.89
N GLY A 101 -20.95 -34.26 21.49
CA GLY A 101 -21.28 -34.54 20.10
C GLY A 101 -22.56 -35.36 20.01
N GLY A 102 -23.39 -35.08 19.01
CA GLY A 102 -24.67 -35.78 18.82
C GLY A 102 -25.51 -35.10 17.75
N THR A 103 -26.74 -35.58 17.56
CA THR A 103 -27.69 -34.93 16.68
C THR A 103 -28.21 -33.63 17.29
N TYR A 104 -28.79 -32.75 16.50
CA TYR A 104 -29.35 -31.47 16.96
C TYR A 104 -30.36 -31.67 18.10
N ASN A 105 -31.23 -32.67 17.99
CA ASN A 105 -32.27 -32.95 19.02
C ASN A 105 -31.68 -33.54 20.30
N ASP A 106 -30.65 -34.37 20.20
CA ASP A 106 -29.97 -34.93 21.37
C ASP A 106 -29.31 -33.80 22.18
N LEU A 107 -28.54 -32.94 21.50
CA LEU A 107 -27.86 -31.83 22.16
C LEU A 107 -28.85 -30.81 22.76
N LEU A 108 -29.95 -30.54 22.10
CA LEU A 108 -31.04 -29.72 22.68
C LEU A 108 -31.67 -30.36 23.93
N THR A 109 -31.63 -31.67 24.05
CA THR A 109 -32.24 -32.35 25.20
C THR A 109 -31.29 -32.44 26.39
N PHE A 110 -30.03 -32.78 26.14
CA PHE A 110 -29.05 -33.14 27.17
C PHE A 110 -28.01 -32.05 27.48
N SER A 111 -27.78 -31.06 26.62
CA SER A 111 -26.79 -30.02 26.84
C SER A 111 -27.40 -28.69 27.21
N GLN A 112 -27.09 -28.21 28.43
CA GLN A 112 -27.52 -26.88 28.86
C GLN A 112 -26.76 -25.78 28.11
N GLU A 113 -25.45 -25.97 27.87
CA GLU A 113 -24.60 -25.04 27.16
C GLU A 113 -25.05 -24.84 25.70
N PHE A 114 -25.40 -25.94 25.01
CA PHE A 114 -25.94 -25.86 23.66
C PHE A 114 -27.30 -25.15 23.64
N LYS A 115 -28.17 -25.43 24.61
CA LYS A 115 -29.45 -24.69 24.78
C LYS A 115 -29.21 -23.20 24.94
N ASP A 116 -28.22 -22.81 25.75
CA ASP A 116 -27.92 -21.41 26.01
C ASP A 116 -27.41 -20.70 24.75
N ILE A 117 -26.60 -21.37 23.93
CA ILE A 117 -26.17 -20.87 22.62
C ILE A 117 -27.37 -20.69 21.67
N VAL A 118 -28.22 -21.71 21.53
CA VAL A 118 -29.42 -21.64 20.70
C VAL A 118 -30.40 -20.58 21.19
N ASN A 119 -30.60 -20.47 22.52
CA ASN A 119 -31.50 -19.50 23.11
C ASN A 119 -30.96 -18.06 23.04
N SER A 120 -29.64 -17.85 23.17
CA SER A 120 -29.03 -16.54 22.95
C SER A 120 -29.19 -16.10 21.51
N TYR A 121 -29.03 -17.03 20.55
CA TYR A 121 -29.28 -16.78 19.14
C TYR A 121 -30.76 -16.44 18.87
N LYS A 122 -31.69 -17.18 19.46
CA LYS A 122 -33.16 -16.91 19.37
C LYS A 122 -33.56 -15.61 20.04
N LYS A 123 -32.96 -15.23 21.20
CA LYS A 123 -33.22 -13.96 21.88
C LYS A 123 -32.73 -12.74 21.09
N THR A 124 -31.61 -12.87 20.36
CA THR A 124 -31.11 -11.82 19.49
C THR A 124 -32.01 -11.64 18.25
N GLY A 125 -32.71 -12.70 17.82
CA GLY A 125 -33.66 -12.70 16.70
C GLY A 125 -35.14 -12.49 17.05
N GLY A 126 -35.56 -12.52 18.30
CA GLY A 126 -36.96 -12.75 18.60
C GLY A 126 -37.57 -11.99 19.78
N THR A 127 -37.60 -10.66 19.82
CA THR A 127 -38.41 -9.92 20.82
C THR A 127 -39.68 -9.29 20.24
N TYR A 128 -40.04 -9.57 19.00
CA TYR A 128 -41.28 -9.04 18.40
C TYR A 128 -42.18 -10.17 17.89
N GLN A 129 -43.21 -10.50 18.67
CA GLN A 129 -44.37 -11.26 18.20
C GLN A 129 -45.14 -10.39 17.20
N LEU A 130 -45.07 -10.74 15.92
CA LEU A 130 -45.93 -10.18 14.87
C LEU A 130 -47.23 -10.98 14.84
N ALA A 131 -48.35 -10.28 15.11
CA ALA A 131 -49.69 -10.78 14.87
C ALA A 131 -49.87 -11.11 13.36
N ASP A 132 -50.53 -12.24 13.14
CA ASP A 132 -50.94 -12.84 11.86
C ASP A 132 -51.01 -11.90 10.66
N VAL A 133 -50.21 -12.20 9.63
CA VAL A 133 -50.45 -11.74 8.25
C VAL A 133 -50.46 -12.97 7.34
N THR A 134 -51.67 -13.30 6.92
CA THR A 134 -52.02 -14.38 5.98
C THR A 134 -51.23 -14.32 4.68
N SER A 135 -50.70 -15.46 4.28
CA SER A 135 -49.97 -15.70 3.05
C SER A 135 -50.83 -15.57 1.80
N THR A 136 -50.50 -14.65 0.89
CA THR A 136 -50.98 -14.68 -0.49
C THR A 136 -49.82 -14.89 -1.43
N ARG A 137 -49.82 -16.03 -2.12
CA ARG A 137 -48.89 -16.38 -3.19
C ARG A 137 -49.12 -15.46 -4.38
N ILE A 138 -48.08 -14.72 -4.81
CA ILE A 138 -48.08 -14.04 -6.09
C ILE A 138 -46.87 -14.54 -6.90
N HIS A 139 -47.16 -15.16 -8.04
CA HIS A 139 -46.20 -15.55 -9.07
C HIS A 139 -45.55 -14.32 -9.69
N SER A 140 -44.23 -14.23 -9.65
CA SER A 140 -43.47 -13.22 -10.40
C SER A 140 -43.30 -13.66 -11.86
N LYS A 141 -43.87 -12.89 -12.79
CA LYS A 141 -43.56 -12.98 -14.22
C LYS A 141 -42.17 -12.39 -14.50
N SER A 142 -41.37 -13.17 -15.16
CA SER A 142 -40.02 -12.87 -15.64
C SER A 142 -40.01 -11.71 -16.65
N ASN A 143 -39.27 -10.65 -16.38
CA ASN A 143 -38.90 -9.63 -17.34
C ASN A 143 -37.69 -10.11 -18.18
N LYS A 144 -37.94 -10.66 -19.33
CA LYS A 144 -36.94 -11.14 -20.29
C LYS A 144 -36.52 -10.09 -21.36
N GLU A 145 -37.10 -8.91 -21.35
CA GLU A 145 -36.95 -7.96 -22.47
C GLU A 145 -35.94 -6.79 -22.25
N MET A 146 -35.29 -6.68 -21.10
CA MET A 146 -34.32 -5.60 -20.87
C MET A 146 -32.85 -6.01 -21.10
N LYS A 147 -32.60 -7.25 -21.51
CA LYS A 147 -31.23 -7.81 -21.65
C LYS A 147 -30.58 -7.63 -23.03
N GLN A 148 -31.28 -7.16 -24.03
CA GLN A 148 -30.74 -7.11 -25.40
C GLN A 148 -30.15 -5.78 -25.82
N TYR A 149 -30.39 -4.69 -25.06
CA TYR A 149 -29.92 -3.35 -25.42
C TYR A 149 -28.51 -2.99 -24.92
N PHE A 150 -27.91 -3.80 -24.03
CA PHE A 150 -26.59 -3.52 -23.44
C PHE A 150 -25.41 -4.28 -24.07
N ILE A 151 -25.65 -5.22 -24.94
CA ILE A 151 -24.61 -6.11 -25.49
C ILE A 151 -23.94 -5.57 -26.76
N GLU A 152 -24.55 -4.65 -27.48
CA GLU A 152 -24.01 -4.19 -28.80
C GLU A 152 -23.15 -2.92 -28.76
N LYS A 153 -22.90 -2.28 -27.62
CA LYS A 153 -22.24 -0.97 -27.61
C LYS A 153 -20.78 -0.90 -27.14
N ASN A 154 -20.13 -2.00 -26.74
CA ASN A 154 -18.79 -1.93 -26.14
C ASN A 154 -17.76 -2.91 -26.71
N PHE A 155 -17.69 -3.09 -28.03
CA PHE A 155 -16.60 -3.86 -28.64
C PHE A 155 -15.46 -3.04 -29.27
N ASN A 156 -15.51 -1.70 -29.22
CA ASN A 156 -14.54 -0.82 -29.90
C ASN A 156 -13.69 0.07 -29.00
N ASP A 157 -13.79 -0.01 -27.66
CA ASP A 157 -12.89 0.70 -26.75
C ASP A 157 -12.23 -0.32 -25.79
N ILE A 158 -11.31 -1.11 -26.35
CA ILE A 158 -10.41 -2.00 -25.56
C ILE A 158 -9.20 -1.14 -25.13
N ASN A 159 -9.42 -0.23 -24.20
CA ASN A 159 -8.40 0.18 -23.25
C ASN A 159 -8.96 -0.21 -21.87
N GLY A 160 -8.53 -1.36 -21.36
CA GLY A 160 -8.89 -1.83 -20.04
C GLY A 160 -8.61 -0.74 -19.01
N ASP A 161 -9.67 -0.29 -18.33
CA ASP A 161 -9.55 0.58 -17.15
C ASP A 161 -8.81 -0.22 -16.06
N GLU A 162 -7.49 -0.14 -16.08
CA GLU A 162 -6.65 -0.75 -15.05
C GLU A 162 -6.96 -0.11 -13.72
N PHE A 163 -7.53 -0.90 -12.80
CA PHE A 163 -7.88 -0.45 -11.45
C PHE A 163 -6.62 -0.05 -10.66
N ILE A 164 -5.51 -0.71 -10.94
CA ILE A 164 -4.19 -0.37 -10.41
C ILE A 164 -3.53 0.52 -11.44
N LYS A 165 -3.31 1.78 -11.12
CA LYS A 165 -2.52 2.67 -11.98
C LYS A 165 -1.21 1.98 -12.33
N GLU A 166 -0.97 1.75 -13.62
CA GLU A 166 0.37 1.41 -14.08
C GLU A 166 1.34 2.45 -13.53
N GLU A 167 2.56 2.02 -13.28
CA GLU A 167 3.61 2.95 -12.88
C GLU A 167 3.78 3.98 -14.00
N GLU A 168 3.46 5.25 -13.73
CA GLU A 168 3.65 6.35 -14.68
C GLU A 168 5.13 6.38 -15.05
N ARG A 169 5.44 5.83 -16.22
CA ARG A 169 6.78 5.86 -16.77
C ARG A 169 6.90 7.14 -17.56
N GLU A 170 7.73 8.05 -17.12
CA GLU A 170 8.14 9.13 -18.01
C GLU A 170 8.82 8.51 -19.24
N LYS A 171 8.11 8.53 -20.37
CA LYS A 171 8.64 8.10 -21.67
C LYS A 171 9.60 9.18 -22.16
N GLY A 172 10.89 8.89 -22.21
CA GLY A 172 11.87 9.82 -22.75
C GLY A 172 13.22 9.83 -22.03
N ASN A 173 14.09 10.73 -22.42
CA ASN A 173 15.38 10.94 -21.74
C ASN A 173 15.13 11.65 -20.40
N THR A 174 15.67 11.08 -19.35
CA THR A 174 15.62 11.60 -17.96
C THR A 174 16.29 12.98 -17.81
N GLY A 175 16.75 13.61 -18.84
CA GLY A 175 17.30 14.96 -18.85
C GLY A 175 18.22 15.30 -17.66
N LEU A 176 18.54 16.58 -17.49
CA LEU A 176 19.33 17.07 -16.35
C LEU A 176 18.45 17.44 -15.14
N LYS A 177 17.12 17.43 -15.29
CA LYS A 177 16.19 17.89 -14.25
C LYS A 177 16.31 17.14 -12.91
N PRO A 178 16.34 15.79 -12.85
CA PRO A 178 16.46 15.08 -11.57
C PRO A 178 17.80 15.32 -10.88
N TYR A 179 18.89 15.48 -11.64
CA TYR A 179 20.20 15.84 -11.09
C TYR A 179 20.20 17.23 -10.45
N LEU A 180 19.61 18.21 -11.14
CA LEU A 180 19.46 19.56 -10.63
C LEU A 180 18.51 19.59 -9.42
N HIS A 181 17.42 18.82 -9.46
CA HIS A 181 16.51 18.70 -8.33
C HIS A 181 17.21 18.16 -7.08
N TYR A 182 18.05 17.10 -7.22
CA TYR A 182 18.84 16.57 -6.12
C TYR A 182 19.84 17.58 -5.56
N LEU A 183 20.59 18.29 -6.44
CA LEU A 183 21.58 19.30 -6.03
C LEU A 183 20.95 20.57 -5.43
N ASN A 184 19.72 20.90 -5.83
CA ASN A 184 19.06 22.10 -5.33
C ASN A 184 18.47 21.93 -3.91
N GLN A 185 18.54 20.73 -3.33
CA GLN A 185 18.10 20.48 -1.96
C GLN A 185 19.01 21.18 -0.95
N LYS A 186 18.46 22.10 -0.13
CA LYS A 186 19.16 22.76 1.01
C LYS A 186 20.63 23.13 0.75
N LYS A 187 20.92 23.89 -0.30
CA LYS A 187 22.29 24.30 -0.67
C LYS A 187 23.21 23.14 -1.09
N GLY A 188 22.67 22.02 -1.55
CA GLY A 188 23.45 20.86 -2.00
C GLY A 188 24.48 21.22 -3.07
N TYR A 189 24.17 22.18 -3.95
CA TYR A 189 25.12 22.69 -4.96
C TYR A 189 26.40 23.29 -4.33
N ILE A 190 26.35 23.86 -3.12
CA ILE A 190 27.53 24.39 -2.43
C ILE A 190 28.43 23.23 -1.97
N TYR A 191 27.84 22.21 -1.33
CA TYR A 191 28.60 21.02 -0.90
C TYR A 191 29.22 20.31 -2.08
N PHE A 192 28.47 20.16 -3.18
CA PHE A 192 28.98 19.57 -4.40
C PHE A 192 30.13 20.39 -5.01
N PHE A 193 30.02 21.73 -5.06
CA PHE A 193 31.07 22.61 -5.54
C PHE A 193 32.35 22.50 -4.71
N ILE A 194 32.21 22.55 -3.36
CA ILE A 194 33.38 22.43 -2.46
C ILE A 194 34.04 21.04 -2.59
N SER A 195 33.24 19.97 -2.71
CA SER A 195 33.73 18.61 -2.95
C SER A 195 34.51 18.53 -4.24
N SER A 196 33.98 19.09 -5.34
CA SER A 196 34.63 19.13 -6.66
C SER A 196 35.89 19.97 -6.65
N LEU A 197 35.85 21.13 -5.99
CA LEU A 197 37.05 22.00 -5.82
C LEU A 197 38.15 21.31 -5.00
N SER A 198 37.75 20.60 -3.94
CA SER A 198 38.70 19.82 -3.13
C SER A 198 39.37 18.72 -3.96
N HIS A 199 38.61 18.05 -4.85
CA HIS A 199 39.21 17.07 -5.75
C HIS A 199 40.15 17.72 -6.77
N PHE A 200 39.79 18.88 -7.30
CA PHE A 200 40.65 19.62 -8.22
C PHE A 200 41.99 20.00 -7.55
N MET A 201 41.96 20.48 -6.29
CA MET A 201 43.17 20.79 -5.52
C MET A 201 44.00 19.54 -5.20
N PHE A 202 43.35 18.42 -4.87
CA PHE A 202 44.01 17.12 -4.73
C PHE A 202 44.78 16.73 -6.01
N MET A 203 44.11 16.82 -7.17
CA MET A 203 44.70 16.51 -8.46
C MET A 203 45.93 17.38 -8.79
N ILE A 204 45.85 18.69 -8.50
CA ILE A 204 47.01 19.60 -8.64
C ILE A 204 48.15 19.15 -7.75
N CYS A 205 47.90 18.86 -6.49
CA CYS A 205 48.94 18.37 -5.56
C CYS A 205 49.55 17.06 -6.06
N GLN A 206 48.78 16.15 -6.62
CA GLN A 206 49.25 14.89 -7.15
C GLN A 206 50.15 15.10 -8.38
N ILE A 207 49.76 16.00 -9.30
CA ILE A 207 50.59 16.35 -10.47
C ILE A 207 51.91 17.00 -10.02
N LEU A 208 51.86 17.95 -9.06
CA LEU A 208 53.05 18.59 -8.53
C LEU A 208 53.97 17.58 -7.82
N GLN A 209 53.43 16.66 -7.06
CA GLN A 209 54.18 15.61 -6.38
C GLN A 209 54.94 14.71 -7.34
N ASN A 210 54.26 14.25 -8.42
CA ASN A 210 54.85 13.41 -9.45
C ASN A 210 55.88 14.19 -10.29
N SER A 211 55.57 15.44 -10.65
CA SER A 211 56.46 16.29 -11.40
C SER A 211 57.75 16.67 -10.59
N TRP A 212 57.61 16.91 -9.29
CA TRP A 212 58.75 17.12 -8.40
C TRP A 212 59.64 15.87 -8.36
N MET A 213 59.05 14.70 -8.20
CA MET A 213 59.77 13.42 -8.23
C MET A 213 60.52 13.23 -9.53
N ALA A 214 59.84 13.39 -10.69
CA ALA A 214 60.39 13.25 -12.01
C ALA A 214 61.56 14.21 -12.30
N ALA A 215 61.46 15.47 -11.85
CA ALA A 215 62.49 16.48 -12.07
C ALA A 215 63.68 16.35 -11.11
N SER A 216 63.50 15.77 -9.94
CA SER A 216 64.51 15.76 -8.89
C SER A 216 65.32 14.48 -8.75
N VAL A 217 64.84 13.36 -9.36
CA VAL A 217 65.51 12.04 -9.27
C VAL A 217 66.88 12.05 -9.93
N ASP A 218 67.03 12.71 -11.09
CA ASP A 218 68.26 12.75 -11.89
C ASP A 218 69.12 14.00 -11.57
N ASN A 219 68.69 14.86 -10.61
CA ASN A 219 69.37 16.10 -10.32
C ASN A 219 70.39 15.94 -9.14
N PRO A 220 71.69 15.97 -9.38
CA PRO A 220 72.73 15.78 -8.36
C PRO A 220 72.75 16.89 -7.28
N GLN A 221 72.09 18.03 -7.50
CA GLN A 221 72.03 19.14 -6.58
C GLN A 221 70.94 18.96 -5.51
N VAL A 222 70.01 17.97 -5.66
CA VAL A 222 68.94 17.72 -4.74
C VAL A 222 69.31 16.52 -3.83
N SER A 223 69.50 16.83 -2.52
CA SER A 223 69.75 15.75 -1.57
C SER A 223 68.48 14.86 -1.40
N THR A 224 68.69 13.56 -1.21
CA THR A 224 67.63 12.57 -1.00
C THR A 224 66.68 12.99 0.11
N LEU A 225 67.17 13.58 1.20
CA LEU A 225 66.35 14.07 2.30
C LEU A 225 65.40 15.18 1.86
N LYS A 226 65.90 16.16 1.07
CA LYS A 226 65.09 17.28 0.55
C LYS A 226 64.02 16.76 -0.41
N LEU A 227 64.36 15.78 -1.25
CA LEU A 227 63.42 15.15 -2.19
C LEU A 227 62.27 14.48 -1.45
N ILE A 228 62.59 13.66 -0.43
CA ILE A 228 61.59 12.94 0.36
C ILE A 228 60.73 13.90 1.20
N THR A 229 61.34 14.94 1.84
CA THR A 229 60.63 15.88 2.67
C THR A 229 59.55 16.65 1.91
N ILE A 230 59.90 17.17 0.70
CA ILE A 230 58.96 17.93 -0.12
C ILE A 230 57.88 16.98 -0.66
N TYR A 231 58.27 15.79 -1.09
CA TYR A 231 57.30 14.76 -1.53
C TYR A 231 56.27 14.41 -0.46
N LEU A 232 56.70 14.19 0.80
CA LEU A 232 55.83 13.90 1.91
C LEU A 232 54.94 15.13 2.27
N LEU A 233 55.43 16.33 2.24
CA LEU A 233 54.67 17.52 2.54
C LEU A 233 53.55 17.76 1.54
N ILE A 234 53.78 17.58 0.25
CA ILE A 234 52.75 17.64 -0.78
C ILE A 234 51.77 16.49 -0.62
N GLY A 235 52.24 15.27 -0.28
CA GLY A 235 51.38 14.08 -0.02
C GLY A 235 50.43 14.29 1.16
N ILE A 236 50.90 14.85 2.26
CA ILE A 236 50.04 15.19 3.41
C ILE A 236 48.98 16.22 3.00
N THR A 237 49.38 17.27 2.29
CA THR A 237 48.44 18.28 1.78
C THR A 237 47.38 17.68 0.87
N SER A 238 47.76 16.76 -0.04
CA SER A 238 46.83 16.08 -0.92
C SER A 238 45.82 15.20 -0.16
N THR A 239 46.28 14.54 0.93
CA THR A 239 45.41 13.71 1.79
C THR A 239 44.34 14.56 2.47
N ILE A 240 44.65 15.77 2.92
CA ILE A 240 43.66 16.70 3.51
C ILE A 240 42.56 17.00 2.49
N PHE A 241 42.88 17.26 1.23
CA PHE A 241 41.90 17.55 0.20
C PHE A 241 41.01 16.32 -0.12
N VAL A 242 41.54 15.10 -0.09
CA VAL A 242 40.74 13.87 -0.24
C VAL A 242 39.73 13.71 0.90
N ILE A 243 40.17 13.98 2.14
CA ILE A 243 39.28 13.94 3.32
C ILE A 243 38.17 14.97 3.15
N MET A 244 38.54 16.23 2.81
CA MET A 244 37.54 17.28 2.57
C MET A 244 36.53 16.90 1.49
N ARG A 245 36.99 16.37 0.35
CA ARG A 245 36.09 15.88 -0.71
C ARG A 245 35.07 14.89 -0.18
N SER A 246 35.52 13.89 0.59
CA SER A 246 34.64 12.83 1.12
C SER A 246 33.67 13.35 2.16
N LEU A 247 34.10 14.27 3.04
CA LEU A 247 33.24 14.90 4.04
C LEU A 247 32.13 15.74 3.38
N PHE A 248 32.47 16.54 2.36
CA PHE A 248 31.47 17.35 1.67
C PHE A 248 30.55 16.50 0.78
N ALA A 249 31.02 15.38 0.22
CA ALA A 249 30.17 14.41 -0.47
C ALA A 249 29.15 13.78 0.52
N ALA A 250 29.59 13.36 1.69
CA ALA A 250 28.69 12.83 2.73
C ALA A 250 27.69 13.90 3.22
N ALA A 251 28.14 15.16 3.41
CA ALA A 251 27.26 16.26 3.78
C ALA A 251 26.18 16.54 2.71
N LEU A 252 26.54 16.45 1.43
CA LEU A 252 25.61 16.55 0.32
C LEU A 252 24.52 15.47 0.43
N GLY A 253 24.92 14.20 0.56
CA GLY A 253 24.00 13.06 0.70
C GLY A 253 23.04 13.25 1.85
N PHE A 254 23.57 13.49 3.05
CA PHE A 254 22.79 13.66 4.26
C PHE A 254 21.77 14.81 4.17
N GLN A 255 22.16 15.99 3.66
CA GLN A 255 21.26 17.13 3.58
C GLN A 255 20.17 16.96 2.51
N SER A 256 20.53 16.41 1.34
CA SER A 256 19.58 16.16 0.26
C SER A 256 18.58 15.09 0.66
N SER A 257 19.05 13.98 1.22
CA SER A 257 18.21 12.89 1.71
C SER A 257 17.23 13.34 2.79
N LYS A 258 17.73 14.03 3.82
CA LYS A 258 16.88 14.54 4.92
C LYS A 258 15.76 15.45 4.42
N ASN A 259 16.02 16.25 3.41
CA ASN A 259 15.00 17.16 2.85
C ASN A 259 13.99 16.39 1.98
N LEU A 260 14.46 15.51 1.10
CA LEU A 260 13.59 14.68 0.26
C LEU A 260 12.71 13.76 1.11
N PHE A 261 13.26 13.13 2.15
CA PHE A 261 12.49 12.29 3.07
C PHE A 261 11.40 13.08 3.79
N ARG A 262 11.71 14.31 4.25
CA ARG A 262 10.69 15.17 4.87
C ARG A 262 9.54 15.48 3.90
N HIS A 263 9.84 15.85 2.66
CA HIS A 263 8.81 16.13 1.65
C HIS A 263 8.02 14.89 1.31
N LEU A 264 8.67 13.75 1.11
CA LEU A 264 8.03 12.47 0.86
C LEU A 264 7.07 12.09 1.99
N THR A 265 7.55 12.14 3.23
CA THR A 265 6.74 11.77 4.41
C THR A 265 5.54 12.70 4.57
N ASN A 266 5.76 14.01 4.47
CA ASN A 266 4.65 14.96 4.57
C ASN A 266 3.61 14.73 3.46
N SER A 267 4.04 14.49 2.23
CA SER A 267 3.14 14.24 1.11
C SER A 267 2.37 12.92 1.29
N LEU A 268 3.03 11.85 1.74
CA LEU A 268 2.36 10.58 2.00
C LEU A 268 1.33 10.70 3.13
N PHE A 269 1.67 11.31 4.26
CA PHE A 269 0.73 11.43 5.38
C PHE A 269 -0.44 12.40 5.13
N SER A 270 -0.33 13.27 4.14
CA SER A 270 -1.40 14.15 3.70
C SER A 270 -2.12 13.67 2.44
N ALA A 271 -1.74 12.52 1.89
CA ALA A 271 -2.33 11.98 0.67
C ALA A 271 -3.80 11.58 0.86
N SER A 272 -4.59 11.69 -0.21
CA SER A 272 -5.98 11.29 -0.24
C SER A 272 -6.17 9.78 -0.09
N MET A 273 -7.32 9.34 0.45
CA MET A 273 -7.65 7.90 0.51
C MET A 273 -7.67 7.27 -0.87
N SER A 274 -8.09 7.99 -1.90
CA SER A 274 -8.07 7.50 -3.28
C SER A 274 -6.67 7.11 -3.77
N PHE A 275 -5.62 7.77 -3.28
CA PHE A 275 -4.24 7.37 -3.56
C PHE A 275 -3.90 6.00 -2.95
N TYR A 276 -4.28 5.76 -1.69
CA TYR A 276 -4.03 4.47 -1.02
C TYR A 276 -4.85 3.33 -1.61
N ASP A 277 -6.07 3.60 -2.07
CA ASP A 277 -6.94 2.61 -2.71
C ASP A 277 -6.40 2.18 -4.10
N THR A 278 -5.73 3.09 -4.81
CA THR A 278 -5.22 2.85 -6.17
C THR A 278 -3.74 2.46 -6.23
N THR A 279 -2.99 2.64 -5.12
CA THR A 279 -1.55 2.39 -5.08
C THR A 279 -1.23 1.22 -4.14
N PRO A 280 -0.64 0.11 -4.63
CA PRO A 280 -0.26 -1.02 -3.79
C PRO A 280 0.71 -0.62 -2.68
N LEU A 281 0.48 -1.11 -1.46
CA LEU A 281 1.33 -0.82 -0.29
C LEU A 281 2.81 -1.15 -0.53
N GLY A 282 3.09 -2.26 -1.21
CA GLY A 282 4.45 -2.67 -1.56
C GLY A 282 5.18 -1.62 -2.42
N ARG A 283 4.47 -0.91 -3.29
CA ARG A 283 5.04 0.18 -4.09
C ARG A 283 5.43 1.37 -3.21
N ILE A 284 4.56 1.77 -2.27
CA ILE A 284 4.84 2.85 -1.32
C ILE A 284 6.06 2.51 -0.45
N LEU A 285 6.09 1.30 0.12
CA LEU A 285 7.21 0.82 0.95
C LEU A 285 8.52 0.75 0.17
N SER A 286 8.48 0.35 -1.11
CA SER A 286 9.66 0.36 -1.98
C SER A 286 10.23 1.77 -2.15
N ARG A 287 9.39 2.79 -2.29
CA ARG A 287 9.84 4.20 -2.39
C ARG A 287 10.46 4.70 -1.09
N VAL A 288 9.81 4.41 0.04
CA VAL A 288 10.26 4.88 1.37
C VAL A 288 11.53 4.16 1.83
N SER A 289 11.73 2.90 1.43
CA SER A 289 12.88 2.09 1.87
C SER A 289 13.96 2.00 0.81
N LEU A 290 13.71 1.34 -0.33
CA LEU A 290 14.75 1.03 -1.33
C LEU A 290 15.21 2.28 -2.08
N ASP A 291 14.29 3.09 -2.61
CA ASP A 291 14.67 4.29 -3.35
C ASP A 291 15.34 5.32 -2.43
N MET A 292 14.86 5.46 -1.18
CA MET A 292 15.51 6.35 -0.20
C MET A 292 16.90 5.88 0.20
N SER A 293 17.15 4.57 0.35
CA SER A 293 18.50 4.09 0.68
C SER A 293 19.54 4.45 -0.40
N ILE A 294 19.13 4.43 -1.66
CA ILE A 294 19.97 4.87 -2.79
C ILE A 294 20.23 6.39 -2.73
N VAL A 295 19.21 7.17 -2.37
CA VAL A 295 19.31 8.63 -2.26
C VAL A 295 20.17 9.08 -1.08
N ASP A 296 20.25 8.28 -0.01
CA ASP A 296 20.95 8.66 1.23
C ASP A 296 22.43 8.97 0.99
N LEU A 297 23.17 8.05 0.41
CA LEU A 297 24.61 8.23 0.20
C LEU A 297 25.08 7.86 -1.22
N ASP A 298 24.45 6.85 -1.86
CA ASP A 298 24.94 6.30 -3.10
C ASP A 298 24.98 7.33 -4.23
N ILE A 299 23.94 8.15 -4.35
CA ILE A 299 23.90 9.22 -5.36
C ILE A 299 25.02 10.25 -5.12
N ALA A 300 25.19 10.73 -3.88
CA ALA A 300 26.19 11.75 -3.58
C ALA A 300 27.62 11.28 -3.87
N PHE A 301 27.95 10.05 -3.43
CA PHE A 301 29.27 9.47 -3.67
C PHE A 301 29.51 9.16 -5.15
N ASN A 302 28.56 8.52 -5.82
CA ASN A 302 28.72 8.20 -7.26
C ASN A 302 28.78 9.47 -8.10
N PHE A 303 28.04 10.52 -7.75
CA PHE A 303 28.14 11.81 -8.45
C PHE A 303 29.52 12.45 -8.27
N THR A 304 30.03 12.43 -7.03
CA THR A 304 31.38 12.92 -6.74
C THR A 304 32.46 12.10 -7.43
N TYR A 305 32.35 10.77 -7.45
CA TYR A 305 33.30 9.89 -8.12
C TYR A 305 33.26 10.01 -9.65
N TYR A 306 32.07 10.19 -10.24
CA TYR A 306 31.94 10.48 -11.66
C TYR A 306 32.71 11.75 -12.06
N VAL A 307 32.47 12.85 -11.33
CA VAL A 307 33.18 14.12 -11.60
C VAL A 307 34.67 13.98 -11.37
N ALA A 308 35.05 13.32 -10.27
CA ALA A 308 36.48 13.09 -9.94
C ALA A 308 37.19 12.25 -11.00
N SER A 309 36.60 11.13 -11.44
CA SER A 309 37.19 10.27 -12.47
C SER A 309 37.28 10.98 -13.84
N THR A 310 36.25 11.80 -14.15
CA THR A 310 36.26 12.60 -15.38
C THR A 310 37.35 13.69 -15.32
N MET A 311 37.51 14.37 -14.19
CA MET A 311 38.63 15.33 -14.00
C MET A 311 39.98 14.65 -14.10
N ASN A 312 40.18 13.48 -13.49
CA ASN A 312 41.41 12.71 -13.58
C ASN A 312 41.72 12.31 -15.05
N HIS A 313 40.66 11.89 -15.78
CA HIS A 313 40.83 11.51 -17.20
C HIS A 313 41.39 12.68 -18.01
N TYR A 314 40.77 13.87 -17.94
CA TYR A 314 41.28 15.04 -18.68
C TYR A 314 42.64 15.53 -18.16
N ALA A 315 42.90 15.46 -16.86
CA ALA A 315 44.19 15.80 -16.29
C ALA A 315 45.30 14.86 -16.80
N ASN A 316 45.06 13.57 -16.87
CA ASN A 316 46.02 12.59 -17.41
C ASN A 316 46.33 12.88 -18.87
N ILE A 317 45.33 13.26 -19.68
CA ILE A 317 45.56 13.70 -21.07
C ILE A 317 46.44 14.97 -21.15
N ILE A 318 46.15 15.97 -20.31
CA ILE A 318 46.92 17.23 -20.27
C ILE A 318 48.35 16.97 -19.85
N VAL A 319 48.60 16.18 -18.82
CA VAL A 319 49.97 15.84 -18.39
C VAL A 319 50.73 15.05 -19.47
N LEU A 320 50.08 14.04 -20.05
CA LEU A 320 50.66 13.25 -21.13
C LEU A 320 51.02 14.12 -22.34
N SER A 321 50.12 15.05 -22.70
CA SER A 321 50.31 15.96 -23.85
C SER A 321 51.34 17.05 -23.56
N SER A 322 51.56 17.46 -22.31
CA SER A 322 52.57 18.46 -21.95
C SER A 322 54.00 17.95 -22.09
N VAL A 323 54.18 16.63 -21.93
CA VAL A 323 55.50 15.99 -22.11
C VAL A 323 55.71 15.52 -23.57
N ALA A 324 54.68 14.93 -24.17
CA ALA A 324 54.75 14.38 -25.55
C ALA A 324 53.55 14.91 -26.36
N TRP A 325 53.70 16.14 -26.92
CA TRP A 325 52.59 16.80 -27.64
C TRP A 325 52.10 16.00 -28.85
N GLN A 326 52.94 15.15 -29.45
CA GLN A 326 52.58 14.28 -30.56
C GLN A 326 51.45 13.31 -30.20
N VAL A 327 51.33 12.91 -28.92
CA VAL A 327 50.26 12.04 -28.43
C VAL A 327 48.90 12.73 -28.51
N LEU A 328 48.86 14.06 -28.47
CA LEU A 328 47.62 14.83 -28.59
C LEU A 328 46.91 14.56 -29.93
N LEU A 329 47.68 14.39 -31.02
CA LEU A 329 47.12 14.09 -32.35
C LEU A 329 46.33 12.78 -32.38
N LEU A 330 46.71 11.84 -31.51
CA LEU A 330 45.98 10.57 -31.35
C LEU A 330 44.87 10.68 -30.28
N CYS A 331 45.10 11.39 -29.21
CA CYS A 331 44.10 11.56 -28.12
C CYS A 331 42.80 12.24 -28.59
N ILE A 332 42.89 13.25 -29.49
CA ILE A 332 41.68 13.97 -29.98
C ILE A 332 40.70 13.01 -30.71
N PRO A 333 41.10 12.25 -31.74
CA PRO A 333 40.21 11.30 -32.41
C PRO A 333 39.75 10.20 -31.46
N MET A 334 40.57 9.75 -30.48
CA MET A 334 40.18 8.74 -29.50
C MET A 334 39.13 9.22 -28.53
N VAL A 335 39.21 10.46 -28.06
CA VAL A 335 38.15 11.07 -27.24
C VAL A 335 36.84 11.16 -28.01
N TYR A 336 36.89 11.52 -29.31
CA TYR A 336 35.69 11.54 -30.15
C TYR A 336 35.06 10.14 -30.29
N VAL A 337 35.86 9.11 -30.55
CA VAL A 337 35.40 7.72 -30.65
C VAL A 337 34.81 7.26 -29.30
N THR A 338 35.47 7.60 -28.20
CA THR A 338 35.00 7.30 -26.84
C THR A 338 33.59 7.88 -26.59
N ILE A 339 33.39 9.15 -26.90
CA ILE A 339 32.08 9.82 -26.76
C ILE A 339 31.04 9.16 -27.66
N HIS A 340 31.39 8.78 -28.88
CA HIS A 340 30.48 8.10 -29.79
C HIS A 340 30.06 6.72 -29.28
N LEU A 341 31.00 5.91 -28.79
CA LEU A 341 30.73 4.60 -28.19
C LEU A 341 29.87 4.72 -26.94
N GLN A 342 30.17 5.69 -26.08
CA GLN A 342 29.36 5.95 -24.87
C GLN A 342 27.93 6.31 -25.23
N ARG A 343 27.68 7.21 -26.18
CA ARG A 343 26.31 7.58 -26.60
C ARG A 343 25.52 6.37 -27.11
N HIS A 344 26.18 5.51 -27.92
CA HIS A 344 25.54 4.29 -28.42
C HIS A 344 25.19 3.34 -27.29
N TYR A 345 26.09 3.11 -26.34
CA TYR A 345 25.90 2.28 -25.19
C TYR A 345 24.75 2.79 -24.30
N TYR A 346 24.68 4.09 -23.99
CA TYR A 346 23.66 4.65 -23.11
C TYR A 346 22.25 4.43 -23.65
N ALA A 347 22.04 4.51 -24.94
CA ALA A 347 20.75 4.26 -25.55
C ALA A 347 20.26 2.82 -25.30
N CYS A 348 21.17 1.84 -25.43
CA CYS A 348 20.89 0.42 -25.21
C CYS A 348 20.75 0.09 -23.70
N ALA A 349 21.72 0.55 -22.89
CA ALA A 349 21.78 0.25 -21.46
C ALA A 349 20.54 0.71 -20.70
N LYS A 350 19.99 1.87 -21.09
CA LYS A 350 18.76 2.41 -20.46
C LYS A 350 17.57 1.49 -20.67
N GLU A 351 17.37 0.96 -21.87
CA GLU A 351 16.26 0.05 -22.15
C GLU A 351 16.45 -1.31 -21.46
N LEU A 352 17.67 -1.84 -21.46
CA LEU A 352 18.00 -3.09 -20.74
C LEU A 352 17.75 -2.96 -19.25
N MET A 353 18.10 -1.82 -18.66
CA MET A 353 17.83 -1.54 -17.24
C MET A 353 16.33 -1.46 -16.92
N ARG A 354 15.54 -0.85 -17.81
CA ARG A 354 14.08 -0.83 -17.67
C ARG A 354 13.50 -2.23 -17.74
N MET A 355 13.93 -3.03 -18.71
CA MET A 355 13.52 -4.43 -18.84
C MET A 355 13.88 -5.24 -17.59
N ASN A 356 15.11 -5.09 -17.09
CA ASN A 356 15.54 -5.75 -15.86
C ASN A 356 14.69 -5.33 -14.64
N GLY A 357 14.35 -4.05 -14.52
CA GLY A 357 13.47 -3.56 -13.45
C GLY A 357 12.06 -4.16 -13.50
N THR A 358 11.46 -4.23 -14.69
CA THR A 358 10.11 -4.81 -14.87
C THR A 358 10.08 -6.30 -14.62
N THR A 359 11.03 -7.05 -15.18
CA THR A 359 11.09 -8.51 -15.00
C THR A 359 11.43 -8.90 -13.56
N LYS A 360 12.28 -8.14 -12.87
CA LYS A 360 12.56 -8.32 -11.43
C LYS A 360 11.31 -8.09 -10.58
N SER A 361 10.50 -7.10 -10.94
CA SER A 361 9.21 -6.84 -10.25
C SER A 361 8.27 -8.03 -10.40
N SER A 362 8.20 -8.66 -11.58
CA SER A 362 7.35 -9.83 -11.82
C SER A 362 7.75 -11.02 -10.94
N VAL A 363 9.06 -11.26 -10.75
CA VAL A 363 9.56 -12.30 -9.82
C VAL A 363 9.15 -11.98 -8.38
N ALA A 364 9.37 -10.74 -7.93
CA ALA A 364 9.04 -10.32 -6.57
C ALA A 364 7.53 -10.44 -6.27
N ASN A 365 6.68 -10.04 -7.23
CA ASN A 365 5.23 -10.13 -7.11
C ASN A 365 4.78 -11.60 -7.01
N HIS A 366 5.31 -12.49 -7.86
CA HIS A 366 4.97 -13.91 -7.81
C HIS A 366 5.37 -14.55 -6.48
N VAL A 367 6.54 -14.24 -5.96
CA VAL A 367 6.99 -14.72 -4.65
C VAL A 367 6.08 -14.20 -3.53
N ALA A 368 5.74 -12.91 -3.53
CA ALA A 368 4.83 -12.33 -2.54
C ALA A 368 3.44 -12.98 -2.58
N GLU A 369 2.90 -13.20 -3.79
CA GLU A 369 1.61 -13.87 -3.99
C GLU A 369 1.65 -15.32 -3.51
N THR A 370 2.75 -16.04 -3.78
CA THR A 370 2.97 -17.41 -3.32
C THR A 370 2.98 -17.50 -1.79
N PHE A 371 3.63 -16.57 -1.08
CA PHE A 371 3.63 -16.54 0.38
C PHE A 371 2.24 -16.26 0.96
N VAL A 372 1.50 -15.33 0.38
CA VAL A 372 0.13 -15.02 0.82
C VAL A 372 -0.80 -16.20 0.57
N GLY A 373 -0.63 -16.89 -0.57
CA GLY A 373 -1.42 -18.04 -0.98
C GLY A 373 -0.94 -19.39 -0.45
N ALA A 374 0.09 -19.44 0.41
CA ALA A 374 0.78 -20.68 0.79
C ALA A 374 -0.15 -21.77 1.33
N MET A 375 -1.15 -21.42 2.15
CA MET A 375 -2.14 -22.37 2.65
C MET A 375 -2.96 -23.00 1.52
N THR A 376 -3.40 -22.18 0.57
CA THR A 376 -4.18 -22.63 -0.58
C THR A 376 -3.33 -23.51 -1.50
N ILE A 377 -2.12 -23.08 -1.82
CA ILE A 377 -1.19 -23.83 -2.70
C ILE A 377 -0.91 -25.21 -2.12
N ARG A 378 -0.61 -25.31 -0.83
CA ARG A 378 -0.36 -26.57 -0.11
C ARG A 378 -1.62 -27.44 -0.04
N ALA A 379 -2.79 -26.84 0.21
CA ALA A 379 -4.05 -27.57 0.27
C ALA A 379 -4.43 -28.21 -1.09
N PHE A 380 -3.94 -27.66 -2.19
CA PHE A 380 -4.17 -28.16 -3.54
C PHE A 380 -2.98 -28.95 -4.12
N GLU A 381 -1.91 -29.13 -3.35
CA GLU A 381 -0.68 -29.85 -3.77
C GLU A 381 -0.06 -29.30 -5.07
N GLU A 382 -0.09 -27.97 -5.24
CA GLU A 382 0.34 -27.28 -6.47
C GLU A 382 1.68 -26.55 -6.30
N GLU A 383 2.48 -26.92 -5.30
CA GLU A 383 3.78 -26.28 -5.00
C GLU A 383 4.72 -26.33 -6.20
N ASP A 384 4.82 -27.50 -6.83
CA ASP A 384 5.74 -27.71 -7.95
C ASP A 384 5.43 -26.78 -9.12
N ARG A 385 4.14 -26.58 -9.44
CA ARG A 385 3.71 -25.66 -10.50
C ARG A 385 4.10 -24.20 -10.19
N PHE A 386 3.96 -23.77 -8.94
CA PHE A 386 4.35 -22.42 -8.53
C PHE A 386 5.87 -22.24 -8.54
N VAL A 387 6.63 -23.26 -8.17
CA VAL A 387 8.10 -23.26 -8.24
C VAL A 387 8.57 -23.18 -9.70
N GLU A 388 8.01 -24.01 -10.60
CA GLU A 388 8.33 -24.01 -12.03
C GLU A 388 8.04 -22.64 -12.66
N LYS A 389 6.86 -22.08 -12.42
CA LYS A 389 6.53 -20.72 -12.87
C LYS A 389 7.50 -19.65 -12.34
N ASN A 390 7.96 -19.80 -11.10
CA ASN A 390 8.95 -18.89 -10.54
C ASN A 390 10.30 -19.02 -11.24
N PHE A 391 10.73 -20.22 -11.60
CA PHE A 391 11.94 -20.42 -12.39
C PHE A 391 11.85 -19.80 -13.78
N ASP A 392 10.71 -19.93 -14.47
CA ASP A 392 10.47 -19.27 -15.76
C ASP A 392 10.61 -17.74 -15.65
N LEU A 393 10.03 -17.15 -14.61
CA LEU A 393 10.15 -15.70 -14.36
C LEU A 393 11.59 -15.28 -14.03
N ILE A 394 12.33 -16.11 -13.28
CA ILE A 394 13.75 -15.89 -12.99
C ILE A 394 14.56 -15.96 -14.28
N ASP A 395 14.31 -16.91 -15.17
CA ASP A 395 15.03 -17.06 -16.44
C ASP A 395 14.80 -15.84 -17.34
N VAL A 396 13.58 -15.33 -17.42
CA VAL A 396 13.27 -14.09 -18.14
C VAL A 396 14.04 -12.89 -17.55
N ASN A 397 14.08 -12.76 -16.22
CA ASN A 397 14.85 -11.70 -15.56
C ASN A 397 16.36 -11.85 -15.76
N THR A 398 16.86 -13.09 -15.66
CA THR A 398 18.29 -13.41 -15.86
C THR A 398 18.75 -13.05 -17.27
N SER A 399 17.91 -13.29 -18.28
CA SER A 399 18.20 -12.87 -19.67
C SER A 399 18.38 -11.35 -19.77
N ALA A 400 17.46 -10.57 -19.20
CA ALA A 400 17.57 -9.10 -19.20
C ALA A 400 18.81 -8.61 -18.44
N PHE A 401 19.09 -9.20 -17.29
CA PHE A 401 20.27 -8.89 -16.47
C PHE A 401 21.58 -9.23 -17.20
N PHE A 402 21.65 -10.42 -17.82
CA PHE A 402 22.83 -10.85 -18.58
C PHE A 402 23.15 -9.89 -19.72
N HIS A 403 22.14 -9.49 -20.50
CA HIS A 403 22.35 -8.54 -21.59
C HIS A 403 22.78 -7.15 -21.10
N SER A 404 22.27 -6.71 -19.94
CA SER A 404 22.72 -5.47 -19.31
C SER A 404 24.18 -5.54 -18.89
N PHE A 405 24.60 -6.66 -18.27
CA PHE A 405 25.99 -6.90 -17.89
C PHE A 405 26.90 -7.00 -19.11
N ALA A 406 26.53 -7.81 -20.11
CA ALA A 406 27.30 -8.03 -21.30
C ALA A 406 27.52 -6.73 -22.12
N SER A 407 26.51 -5.85 -22.17
CA SER A 407 26.64 -4.55 -22.86
C SER A 407 27.62 -3.61 -22.14
N ASN A 408 27.65 -3.65 -20.79
CA ASN A 408 28.62 -2.90 -20.00
C ASN A 408 30.07 -3.40 -20.25
N GLU A 409 30.28 -4.71 -20.18
CA GLU A 409 31.58 -5.31 -20.44
C GLU A 409 32.06 -5.07 -21.89
N TRP A 410 31.13 -5.08 -22.86
CA TRP A 410 31.45 -4.72 -24.22
C TRP A 410 32.02 -3.30 -24.36
N LEU A 411 31.41 -2.32 -23.66
CA LEU A 411 31.92 -0.94 -23.69
C LEU A 411 33.29 -0.84 -23.02
N ILE A 412 33.46 -1.42 -21.83
CA ILE A 412 34.71 -1.42 -21.07
C ILE A 412 35.84 -1.98 -21.94
N GLN A 413 35.65 -3.15 -22.55
CA GLN A 413 36.63 -3.78 -23.39
C GLN A 413 37.04 -2.90 -24.61
N ARG A 414 36.07 -2.22 -25.24
CA ARG A 414 36.35 -1.30 -26.35
C ARG A 414 37.17 -0.10 -25.90
N LEU A 415 36.84 0.47 -24.75
CA LEU A 415 37.59 1.58 -24.19
C LEU A 415 39.02 1.15 -23.80
N GLU A 416 39.22 0.00 -23.20
CA GLU A 416 40.54 -0.54 -22.86
C GLU A 416 41.43 -0.72 -24.09
N VAL A 417 40.89 -1.28 -25.17
CA VAL A 417 41.64 -1.43 -26.43
C VAL A 417 42.04 -0.06 -27.00
N ILE A 418 41.14 0.92 -27.03
CA ILE A 418 41.43 2.27 -27.53
C ILE A 418 42.55 2.92 -26.71
N TYR A 419 42.50 2.86 -25.40
CA TYR A 419 43.49 3.49 -24.54
C TYR A 419 44.80 2.70 -24.47
N ALA A 420 44.81 1.39 -24.71
CA ALA A 420 46.01 0.61 -24.92
C ALA A 420 46.78 1.07 -26.16
N VAL A 421 46.06 1.41 -27.23
CA VAL A 421 46.67 2.00 -28.45
C VAL A 421 47.29 3.37 -28.16
N VAL A 422 46.62 4.21 -27.33
CA VAL A 422 47.18 5.50 -26.89
C VAL A 422 48.48 5.29 -26.10
N LEU A 423 48.48 4.37 -25.15
CA LEU A 423 49.66 4.04 -24.35
C LEU A 423 50.83 3.52 -25.23
N ALA A 424 50.53 2.58 -26.12
CA ALA A 424 51.52 2.03 -27.04
C ALA A 424 52.11 3.11 -27.95
N SER A 425 51.28 4.02 -28.46
CA SER A 425 51.76 5.14 -29.31
C SER A 425 52.60 6.15 -28.48
N ALA A 426 52.24 6.43 -27.23
CA ALA A 426 53.06 7.27 -26.35
C ALA A 426 54.42 6.64 -26.07
N ALA A 427 54.47 5.34 -25.80
CA ALA A 427 55.73 4.60 -25.62
C ALA A 427 56.59 4.62 -26.90
N LEU A 428 55.97 4.43 -28.08
CA LEU A 428 56.64 4.49 -29.36
C LEU A 428 57.19 5.89 -29.63
N CYS A 429 56.44 6.96 -29.40
CA CYS A 429 56.87 8.34 -29.52
C CYS A 429 58.11 8.62 -28.67
N ILE A 430 58.15 8.15 -27.42
CA ILE A 430 59.29 8.33 -26.54
C ILE A 430 60.54 7.60 -27.06
N THR A 431 60.41 6.41 -27.63
CA THR A 431 61.51 5.61 -28.12
C THR A 431 62.09 6.14 -29.45
N LEU A 432 61.27 6.81 -30.26
CA LEU A 432 61.69 7.40 -31.56
C LEU A 432 62.30 8.78 -31.39
N LEU A 433 62.19 9.44 -30.26
CA LEU A 433 62.81 10.73 -30.02
C LEU A 433 64.31 10.60 -29.75
N PRO A 434 65.15 11.63 -30.11
CA PRO A 434 66.59 11.59 -29.87
C PRO A 434 66.95 11.35 -28.40
N LEU A 435 67.97 10.54 -28.14
CA LEU A 435 68.54 10.27 -26.82
C LEU A 435 68.88 11.58 -26.11
N GLY A 436 68.37 11.76 -24.89
CA GLY A 436 68.64 12.99 -24.09
C GLY A 436 67.54 14.06 -24.19
N THR A 437 66.49 13.88 -25.00
CA THR A 437 65.35 14.82 -25.07
C THR A 437 64.56 14.84 -23.76
N PHE A 438 64.45 13.71 -23.10
CA PHE A 438 63.75 13.57 -21.80
C PHE A 438 64.65 12.92 -20.77
N THR A 439 64.51 13.37 -19.49
CA THR A 439 65.16 12.68 -18.38
C THR A 439 64.44 11.39 -18.04
N SER A 440 65.10 10.46 -17.36
CA SER A 440 64.53 9.14 -16.98
C SER A 440 63.26 9.32 -16.12
N GLY A 441 63.22 10.32 -15.26
CA GLY A 441 62.07 10.65 -14.42
C GLY A 441 60.84 11.06 -15.23
N PHE A 442 60.97 11.87 -16.27
CA PHE A 442 59.87 12.25 -17.17
C PHE A 442 59.35 11.08 -18.02
N ILE A 443 60.22 10.19 -18.47
CA ILE A 443 59.82 8.95 -19.18
C ILE A 443 58.93 8.08 -18.27
N GLY A 444 59.37 7.87 -17.02
CA GLY A 444 58.56 7.16 -16.02
C GLY A 444 57.21 7.81 -15.76
N MET A 445 57.18 9.15 -15.71
CA MET A 445 55.94 9.91 -15.50
C MET A 445 54.97 9.72 -16.69
N VAL A 446 55.41 9.81 -17.93
CA VAL A 446 54.55 9.59 -19.14
C VAL A 446 53.93 8.20 -19.14
N LEU A 447 54.73 7.16 -18.87
CA LEU A 447 54.25 5.79 -18.83
C LEU A 447 53.23 5.59 -17.70
N SER A 448 53.50 6.16 -16.52
CA SER A 448 52.54 6.08 -15.37
C SER A 448 51.22 6.76 -15.66
N TYR A 449 51.22 7.97 -16.20
CA TYR A 449 50.01 8.69 -16.61
C TYR A 449 49.26 8.04 -17.75
N GLY A 450 50.02 7.41 -18.70
CA GLY A 450 49.41 6.60 -19.77
C GLY A 450 48.65 5.39 -19.25
N LEU A 451 49.19 4.69 -18.25
CA LEU A 451 48.49 3.58 -17.56
C LEU A 451 47.25 4.06 -16.78
N LEU A 452 47.39 5.18 -16.05
CA LEU A 452 46.27 5.76 -15.30
C LEU A 452 45.15 6.29 -16.20
N LEU A 453 45.46 6.64 -17.46
CA LEU A 453 44.47 7.13 -18.41
C LEU A 453 43.40 6.09 -18.70
N ASN A 454 43.79 4.83 -18.93
CA ASN A 454 42.86 3.72 -19.15
C ASN A 454 41.92 3.54 -17.93
N THR A 455 42.50 3.41 -16.76
CA THR A 455 41.73 3.21 -15.51
C THR A 455 40.76 4.37 -15.28
N SER A 456 41.18 5.62 -15.51
CA SER A 456 40.32 6.79 -15.25
C SER A 456 39.11 6.87 -16.17
N VAL A 457 39.24 6.44 -17.45
CA VAL A 457 38.12 6.45 -18.38
C VAL A 457 37.12 5.36 -18.09
N VAL A 458 37.60 4.17 -17.74
CA VAL A 458 36.73 3.05 -17.35
C VAL A 458 35.89 3.43 -16.11
N TYR A 459 36.53 3.95 -15.07
CA TYR A 459 35.81 4.39 -13.87
C TYR A 459 34.85 5.56 -14.15
N SER A 460 35.25 6.55 -14.94
CA SER A 460 34.34 7.64 -15.31
C SER A 460 33.08 7.13 -15.98
N THR A 461 33.20 6.17 -16.89
CA THR A 461 32.06 5.55 -17.59
C THR A 461 31.21 4.71 -16.65
N GLN A 462 31.82 3.89 -15.80
CA GLN A 462 31.09 3.08 -14.81
C GLN A 462 30.27 3.95 -13.83
N TYR A 463 30.91 4.97 -13.25
CA TYR A 463 30.21 5.87 -12.32
C TYR A 463 29.10 6.67 -13.01
N GLN A 464 29.29 7.03 -14.28
CA GLN A 464 28.23 7.66 -15.07
C GLN A 464 27.02 6.74 -15.26
N CYS A 465 27.25 5.44 -15.57
CA CYS A 465 26.19 4.45 -15.72
C CYS A 465 25.46 4.22 -14.40
N ILE A 466 26.20 4.01 -13.30
CA ILE A 466 25.64 3.81 -11.98
C ILE A 466 24.79 5.03 -11.57
N LEU A 467 25.32 6.22 -11.77
CA LEU A 467 24.63 7.46 -11.46
C LEU A 467 23.33 7.64 -12.28
N ALA A 468 23.37 7.29 -13.58
CA ALA A 468 22.19 7.34 -14.44
C ALA A 468 21.08 6.39 -13.99
N ASN A 469 21.45 5.26 -13.37
CA ASN A 469 20.49 4.33 -12.79
C ASN A 469 19.93 4.84 -11.45
N TYR A 470 20.80 5.33 -10.58
CA TYR A 470 20.42 5.79 -9.25
C TYR A 470 19.55 7.06 -9.28
N ILE A 471 19.75 7.92 -10.27
CA ILE A 471 18.98 9.17 -10.37
C ILE A 471 17.48 8.93 -10.65
N VAL A 472 17.13 7.77 -11.21
CA VAL A 472 15.74 7.35 -11.40
C VAL A 472 15.02 7.24 -10.04
N SER A 473 15.73 6.86 -8.97
CA SER A 473 15.13 6.83 -7.61
C SER A 473 14.73 8.23 -7.12
N VAL A 474 15.50 9.27 -7.49
CA VAL A 474 15.12 10.67 -7.19
C VAL A 474 13.86 11.07 -7.94
N GLU A 475 13.74 10.69 -9.21
CA GLU A 475 12.56 10.96 -10.04
C GLU A 475 11.31 10.30 -9.44
N ARG A 476 11.42 9.02 -9.07
CA ARG A 476 10.35 8.25 -8.43
C ARG A 476 9.93 8.84 -7.07
N ILE A 477 10.88 9.24 -6.23
CA ILE A 477 10.58 9.92 -4.97
C ILE A 477 9.89 11.25 -5.23
N ASN A 478 10.37 12.01 -6.22
CA ASN A 478 9.79 13.31 -6.57
C ASN A 478 8.32 13.20 -7.01
N GLN A 479 7.93 12.15 -7.72
CA GLN A 479 6.52 11.88 -8.07
C GLN A 479 5.65 11.79 -6.80
N TYR A 480 6.18 11.18 -5.73
CA TYR A 480 5.49 11.01 -4.45
C TYR A 480 5.57 12.24 -3.54
N THR A 481 6.38 13.24 -3.85
CA THR A 481 6.39 14.54 -3.13
C THR A 481 5.31 15.50 -3.63
N HIS A 482 4.66 15.19 -4.76
CA HIS A 482 3.61 16.02 -5.38
C HIS A 482 2.25 15.32 -5.43
N ILE A 483 1.98 14.37 -4.50
CA ILE A 483 0.67 13.74 -4.39
C ILE A 483 -0.35 14.81 -3.98
N GLN A 484 -1.52 14.77 -4.59
CA GLN A 484 -2.61 15.67 -4.25
C GLN A 484 -3.00 15.46 -2.78
N SER A 485 -2.85 16.49 -1.98
CA SER A 485 -3.22 16.48 -0.56
C SER A 485 -4.72 16.60 -0.39
N ASP A 486 -5.31 15.82 0.53
CA ASP A 486 -6.67 16.03 1.03
C ASP A 486 -6.76 17.26 1.95
N MET A 487 -5.64 17.66 2.53
CA MET A 487 -5.59 18.90 3.29
C MET A 487 -5.65 20.08 2.32
N GLN A 488 -6.85 20.53 2.00
CA GLN A 488 -6.99 21.93 1.59
C GLN A 488 -6.30 22.77 2.67
N GLU A 489 -5.47 23.72 2.24
CA GLU A 489 -4.80 24.66 3.12
C GLU A 489 -5.77 25.07 4.23
N VAL A 490 -5.34 24.90 5.48
CA VAL A 490 -6.11 25.36 6.64
C VAL A 490 -6.46 26.80 6.38
N ILE A 491 -7.73 27.06 6.06
CA ILE A 491 -8.23 28.44 5.96
C ILE A 491 -8.14 28.93 7.40
N GLU A 492 -7.07 29.64 7.72
CA GLU A 492 -6.84 30.25 9.03
C GLU A 492 -8.09 31.06 9.38
N GLY A 493 -8.84 30.62 10.41
CA GLY A 493 -10.04 31.28 10.90
C GLY A 493 -11.35 30.49 10.78
N ASN A 494 -11.41 29.32 10.16
CA ASN A 494 -12.63 28.54 10.00
C ASN A 494 -12.72 27.33 10.97
N HIS A 495 -12.37 27.56 12.24
CA HIS A 495 -12.60 26.57 13.29
C HIS A 495 -14.06 26.60 13.74
N PRO A 496 -14.71 25.43 13.89
CA PRO A 496 -16.04 25.37 14.46
C PRO A 496 -16.03 25.81 15.93
N PRO A 497 -17.18 26.20 16.53
CA PRO A 497 -17.26 26.47 17.95
C PRO A 497 -16.74 25.29 18.79
N LEU A 498 -16.14 25.56 19.95
CA LEU A 498 -15.53 24.55 20.83
C LEU A 498 -16.45 23.38 21.20
N ASN A 499 -17.76 23.62 21.24
CA ASN A 499 -18.78 22.61 21.58
C ASN A 499 -19.48 22.03 20.34
N TRP A 500 -18.93 22.23 19.13
CA TRP A 500 -19.48 21.65 17.92
C TRP A 500 -19.01 20.19 17.74
N PRO A 501 -19.93 19.27 17.32
CA PRO A 501 -21.37 19.39 17.17
C PRO A 501 -22.10 19.39 18.53
N ASN A 502 -23.12 20.24 18.69
CA ASN A 502 -23.84 20.37 19.95
C ASN A 502 -25.11 19.50 19.98
N ALA A 503 -25.94 19.57 18.95
CA ALA A 503 -27.16 18.78 18.81
C ALA A 503 -26.93 17.46 18.07
N GLY A 504 -25.98 17.45 17.13
CA GLY A 504 -25.68 16.30 16.27
C GLY A 504 -26.67 16.13 15.10
N ASN A 505 -27.29 17.23 14.62
CA ASN A 505 -28.11 17.21 13.41
C ASN A 505 -27.23 17.08 12.18
N VAL A 506 -27.60 16.17 11.25
CA VAL A 506 -26.88 16.01 9.96
C VAL A 506 -27.86 16.20 8.81
N GLU A 507 -27.62 17.17 7.96
CA GLU A 507 -28.44 17.47 6.78
C GLU A 507 -27.62 17.22 5.50
N ILE A 508 -28.10 16.32 4.66
CA ILE A 508 -27.48 15.93 3.40
C ILE A 508 -28.30 16.51 2.25
N LYS A 509 -27.69 17.30 1.35
CA LYS A 509 -28.39 17.98 0.25
C LYS A 509 -27.79 17.54 -1.08
N ASN A 510 -28.58 16.84 -1.89
CA ASN A 510 -28.28 16.43 -3.28
C ASN A 510 -26.86 15.83 -3.44
N LEU A 511 -26.48 14.96 -2.52
CA LEU A 511 -25.14 14.39 -2.44
C LEU A 511 -24.88 13.45 -3.61
N LYS A 512 -23.90 13.78 -4.46
CA LYS A 512 -23.41 12.94 -5.55
C LYS A 512 -21.93 12.67 -5.37
N ILE A 513 -21.55 11.42 -5.48
CA ILE A 513 -20.15 10.96 -5.28
C ILE A 513 -19.73 10.07 -6.44
N GLN A 514 -18.51 10.33 -6.93
CA GLN A 514 -17.77 9.45 -7.84
C GLN A 514 -16.34 9.33 -7.33
N TYR A 515 -15.76 8.13 -7.43
CA TYR A 515 -14.37 7.89 -6.98
C TYR A 515 -13.31 8.38 -7.98
N ARG A 516 -13.69 8.58 -9.25
CA ARG A 516 -12.81 9.07 -10.31
C ARG A 516 -13.50 10.18 -11.09
N PRO A 517 -12.78 11.20 -11.59
CA PRO A 517 -13.37 12.33 -12.29
C PRO A 517 -14.27 11.98 -13.50
N ASN A 518 -14.00 10.85 -14.16
CA ASN A 518 -14.78 10.37 -15.32
C ASN A 518 -15.48 9.03 -15.05
N GLY A 519 -15.51 8.57 -13.80
CA GLY A 519 -16.14 7.30 -13.40
C GLY A 519 -17.65 7.44 -13.22
N PRO A 520 -18.38 6.33 -13.08
CA PRO A 520 -19.80 6.37 -12.77
C PRO A 520 -20.03 6.93 -11.37
N PHE A 521 -21.16 7.60 -11.18
CA PHE A 521 -21.59 8.00 -9.84
C PHE A 521 -21.94 6.78 -9.01
N VAL A 522 -21.48 6.76 -7.76
CA VAL A 522 -21.84 5.74 -6.76
C VAL A 522 -23.03 6.21 -5.93
N LEU A 523 -23.13 7.52 -5.68
CA LEU A 523 -24.32 8.16 -5.08
C LEU A 523 -24.93 9.15 -6.06
N HIS A 524 -26.25 9.06 -6.24
CA HIS A 524 -27.00 9.74 -7.29
C HIS A 524 -27.88 10.90 -6.80
N GLY A 525 -27.48 11.64 -5.75
CA GLY A 525 -28.20 12.80 -5.27
C GLY A 525 -29.05 12.49 -4.02
N ILE A 526 -28.44 11.93 -3.00
CA ILE A 526 -29.10 11.66 -1.72
C ILE A 526 -29.43 12.98 -1.02
N THR A 527 -30.68 13.11 -0.58
CA THR A 527 -31.16 14.23 0.24
C THR A 527 -31.95 13.70 1.41
N CYS A 528 -31.47 13.93 2.63
CA CYS A 528 -32.11 13.51 3.88
C CYS A 528 -31.62 14.36 5.05
N LYS A 529 -32.34 14.29 6.16
CA LYS A 529 -32.01 14.98 7.41
C LYS A 529 -32.06 13.99 8.57
N PHE A 530 -30.96 13.90 9.32
CA PHE A 530 -30.89 13.14 10.57
C PHE A 530 -31.07 14.11 11.73
N GLU A 531 -32.08 13.87 12.56
CA GLU A 531 -32.32 14.68 13.74
C GLU A 531 -31.32 14.30 14.84
N GLY A 532 -30.86 15.29 15.59
CA GLY A 532 -29.93 15.08 16.69
C GLY A 532 -30.47 14.17 17.78
N GLY A 533 -29.64 13.27 18.29
CA GLY A 533 -29.99 12.29 19.29
C GLY A 533 -30.77 11.07 18.79
N HIS A 534 -31.09 11.01 17.48
CA HIS A 534 -31.77 9.85 16.90
C HIS A 534 -30.77 8.75 16.50
N LYS A 535 -31.25 7.50 16.51
CA LYS A 535 -30.58 6.33 16.00
C LYS A 535 -31.06 6.07 14.56
N ILE A 536 -30.15 6.14 13.59
CA ILE A 536 -30.46 6.00 12.18
C ILE A 536 -29.83 4.70 11.66
N GLY A 537 -30.67 3.80 11.13
CA GLY A 537 -30.23 2.58 10.48
C GLY A 537 -30.12 2.79 8.97
N ILE A 538 -28.96 2.50 8.37
CA ILE A 538 -28.75 2.53 6.93
C ILE A 538 -28.74 1.10 6.41
N VAL A 539 -29.69 0.78 5.51
CA VAL A 539 -29.86 -0.55 4.95
C VAL A 539 -29.81 -0.51 3.41
N GLY A 540 -29.48 -1.63 2.81
CA GLY A 540 -29.40 -1.78 1.36
C GLY A 540 -28.51 -2.97 0.97
N ARG A 541 -28.59 -3.41 -0.28
CA ARG A 541 -27.75 -4.50 -0.78
C ARG A 541 -26.27 -4.13 -0.79
N THR A 542 -25.39 -5.14 -0.79
CA THR A 542 -23.95 -4.91 -0.96
C THR A 542 -23.68 -4.16 -2.27
N GLY A 543 -22.85 -3.11 -2.23
CA GLY A 543 -22.59 -2.26 -3.39
C GLY A 543 -23.60 -1.12 -3.61
N SER A 544 -24.62 -0.94 -2.76
CA SER A 544 -25.60 0.14 -2.90
C SER A 544 -25.09 1.55 -2.52
N GLY A 545 -23.84 1.68 -2.03
CA GLY A 545 -23.24 2.98 -1.68
C GLY A 545 -23.27 3.33 -0.17
N LYS A 546 -23.60 2.39 0.73
CA LYS A 546 -23.67 2.62 2.19
C LYS A 546 -22.36 3.12 2.80
N SER A 547 -21.26 2.39 2.58
CA SER A 547 -19.93 2.78 3.09
C SER A 547 -19.39 4.04 2.39
N THR A 548 -19.81 4.31 1.14
CA THR A 548 -19.50 5.57 0.44
C THR A 548 -20.15 6.77 1.14
N LEU A 549 -21.37 6.61 1.65
CA LEU A 549 -22.05 7.65 2.41
C LEU A 549 -21.32 7.96 3.72
N ILE A 550 -20.84 6.92 4.43
CA ILE A 550 -19.99 7.09 5.62
C ILE A 550 -18.68 7.77 5.25
N GLY A 551 -18.02 7.31 4.17
CA GLY A 551 -16.80 7.92 3.67
C GLY A 551 -16.96 9.42 3.39
N ALA A 552 -18.12 9.85 2.89
CA ALA A 552 -18.43 11.26 2.69
C ALA A 552 -18.62 12.03 4.00
N LEU A 553 -19.25 11.44 5.02
CA LEU A 553 -19.42 12.06 6.34
C LEU A 553 -18.07 12.38 7.00
N PHE A 554 -17.07 11.53 6.84
CA PHE A 554 -15.71 11.74 7.34
C PHE A 554 -14.79 12.46 6.35
N ARG A 555 -15.33 12.87 5.18
CA ARG A 555 -14.55 13.43 4.07
C ARG A 555 -13.33 12.55 3.73
N LEU A 556 -13.51 11.23 3.74
CA LEU A 556 -12.57 10.27 3.15
C LEU A 556 -12.71 10.24 1.62
N VAL A 557 -13.92 10.59 1.14
CA VAL A 557 -14.25 10.80 -0.27
C VAL A 557 -14.97 12.15 -0.36
N GLU A 558 -14.43 13.07 -1.16
CA GLU A 558 -15.04 14.38 -1.32
C GLU A 558 -16.28 14.33 -2.23
N PRO A 559 -17.36 15.04 -1.86
CA PRO A 559 -18.55 15.13 -2.69
C PRO A 559 -18.25 15.78 -4.04
N THR A 560 -18.72 15.16 -5.12
CA THR A 560 -18.62 15.75 -6.46
C THR A 560 -19.65 16.86 -6.64
N ARG A 561 -20.84 16.70 -6.05
CA ARG A 561 -21.91 17.71 -6.00
C ARG A 561 -22.70 17.51 -4.72
N GLY A 562 -23.37 18.61 -4.28
CA GLY A 562 -24.11 18.64 -3.04
C GLY A 562 -23.21 18.89 -1.84
N ASN A 563 -23.79 18.99 -0.66
CA ASN A 563 -23.08 19.27 0.58
C ASN A 563 -23.70 18.53 1.77
N ILE A 564 -22.90 18.40 2.83
CA ILE A 564 -23.31 17.83 4.13
C ILE A 564 -23.15 18.92 5.17
N ILE A 565 -24.22 19.20 5.89
CA ILE A 565 -24.27 20.24 6.91
C ILE A 565 -24.47 19.57 8.27
N VAL A 566 -23.64 19.90 9.24
CA VAL A 566 -23.73 19.38 10.61
C VAL A 566 -23.92 20.55 11.57
N ASP A 567 -25.05 20.56 12.30
CA ASP A 567 -25.46 21.65 13.19
C ASP A 567 -25.31 23.03 12.54
N GLY A 568 -25.76 23.14 11.26
CA GLY A 568 -25.74 24.39 10.51
C GLY A 568 -24.41 24.76 9.84
N ILE A 569 -23.35 23.98 10.04
CA ILE A 569 -22.03 24.21 9.44
C ILE A 569 -21.78 23.19 8.32
N ASP A 570 -21.39 23.66 7.14
CA ASP A 570 -21.00 22.80 6.04
C ASP A 570 -19.64 22.13 6.36
N ILE A 571 -19.59 20.81 6.37
CA ILE A 571 -18.36 20.07 6.72
C ILE A 571 -17.23 20.32 5.71
N SER A 572 -17.54 20.75 4.49
CA SER A 572 -16.52 21.07 3.49
C SER A 572 -15.72 22.33 3.83
N SER A 573 -16.29 23.20 4.67
CA SER A 573 -15.67 24.47 5.08
C SER A 573 -14.75 24.37 6.29
N ILE A 574 -14.77 23.27 7.03
CA ILE A 574 -13.96 23.07 8.24
C ILE A 574 -12.73 22.22 7.98
N CYS A 575 -11.71 22.38 8.88
CA CYS A 575 -10.51 21.57 8.87
C CYS A 575 -10.86 20.08 9.09
N LEU A 576 -10.19 19.18 8.37
CA LEU A 576 -10.40 17.74 8.52
C LEU A 576 -10.08 17.24 9.93
N HIS A 577 -9.11 17.85 10.61
CA HIS A 577 -8.78 17.50 11.98
C HIS A 577 -9.96 17.78 12.94
N ASP A 578 -10.57 18.96 12.82
CA ASP A 578 -11.71 19.35 13.68
C ASP A 578 -12.93 18.48 13.39
N LEU A 579 -13.21 18.18 12.12
CA LEU A 579 -14.28 17.29 11.70
C LEU A 579 -14.08 15.88 12.28
N ARG A 580 -12.94 15.27 11.99
CA ARG A 580 -12.65 13.87 12.36
C ARG A 580 -12.44 13.68 13.86
N SER A 581 -12.01 14.71 14.58
CA SER A 581 -11.91 14.67 16.05
C SER A 581 -13.27 14.77 16.75
N SER A 582 -14.27 15.36 16.09
CA SER A 582 -15.61 15.55 16.65
C SER A 582 -16.53 14.35 16.47
N PHE A 583 -16.22 13.43 15.57
CA PHE A 583 -17.02 12.23 15.28
C PHE A 583 -16.39 10.97 15.88
N GLY A 584 -17.23 10.07 16.38
CA GLY A 584 -16.82 8.71 16.74
C GLY A 584 -17.07 7.73 15.59
N ILE A 585 -16.19 6.76 15.41
CA ILE A 585 -16.36 5.69 14.44
C ILE A 585 -16.01 4.35 15.05
N ILE A 586 -16.84 3.34 14.76
CA ILE A 586 -16.52 1.93 14.96
C ILE A 586 -16.48 1.31 13.55
N PRO A 587 -15.29 1.05 13.00
CA PRO A 587 -15.13 0.60 11.62
C PRO A 587 -15.49 -0.89 11.45
N GLN A 588 -15.68 -1.33 10.23
CA GLN A 588 -15.90 -2.73 9.85
C GLN A 588 -14.71 -3.61 10.25
N ASP A 589 -13.48 -3.18 9.91
CA ASP A 589 -12.25 -3.86 10.27
C ASP A 589 -11.52 -3.12 11.40
N PRO A 590 -11.58 -3.65 12.65
CA PRO A 590 -10.96 -3.02 13.79
C PRO A 590 -9.45 -3.17 13.75
N THR A 591 -8.73 -2.07 13.57
CA THR A 591 -7.28 -2.05 13.53
C THR A 591 -6.68 -1.73 14.90
N LEU A 592 -5.73 -2.57 15.34
CA LEU A 592 -4.86 -2.32 16.48
C LEU A 592 -3.42 -2.14 16.01
N PHE A 593 -2.73 -1.16 16.61
CA PHE A 593 -1.34 -0.85 16.35
C PHE A 593 -0.41 -1.63 17.29
N ILE A 594 0.80 -1.91 16.83
CA ILE A 594 1.86 -2.49 17.66
C ILE A 594 2.13 -1.55 18.84
N GLY A 595 2.13 -2.10 20.05
CA GLY A 595 2.35 -1.33 21.27
C GLY A 595 1.67 -1.96 22.47
N THR A 596 1.07 -1.13 23.33
CA THR A 596 0.34 -1.58 24.53
C THR A 596 -1.16 -1.39 24.35
N VAL A 597 -1.96 -2.01 25.24
CA VAL A 597 -3.41 -1.77 25.31
C VAL A 597 -3.69 -0.28 25.59
N ARG A 598 -2.94 0.32 26.52
CA ARG A 598 -2.99 1.76 26.84
C ARG A 598 -2.81 2.61 25.57
N TYR A 599 -1.73 2.37 24.81
CA TYR A 599 -1.44 3.09 23.58
C TYR A 599 -2.54 2.93 22.52
N ASN A 600 -3.17 1.75 22.47
CA ASN A 600 -4.25 1.50 21.53
C ASN A 600 -5.56 2.18 21.90
N LEU A 601 -5.84 2.40 23.17
CA LEU A 601 -7.04 3.11 23.64
C LEU A 601 -6.86 4.63 23.66
N ASP A 602 -5.73 5.10 24.17
CA ASP A 602 -5.39 6.52 24.31
C ASP A 602 -3.96 6.80 23.78
N PRO A 603 -3.78 6.89 22.45
CA PRO A 603 -2.45 7.13 21.86
C PRO A 603 -1.86 8.50 22.19
N LEU A 604 -2.68 9.48 22.57
CA LEU A 604 -2.26 10.84 22.90
C LEU A 604 -2.04 11.04 24.40
N SER A 605 -2.30 10.03 25.23
CA SER A 605 -2.15 10.08 26.69
C SER A 605 -2.95 11.23 27.33
N GLN A 606 -4.19 11.43 26.87
CA GLN A 606 -5.09 12.49 27.31
C GLN A 606 -5.97 12.06 28.51
N HIS A 607 -6.05 10.76 28.78
CA HIS A 607 -6.92 10.19 29.82
C HIS A 607 -6.11 9.53 30.92
N SER A 608 -6.69 9.56 32.14
CA SER A 608 -6.11 8.86 33.30
C SER A 608 -6.33 7.34 33.21
N ASP A 609 -5.49 6.57 33.90
CA ASP A 609 -5.65 5.12 33.98
C ASP A 609 -7.01 4.69 34.54
N GLN A 610 -7.57 5.50 35.42
CA GLN A 610 -8.89 5.24 36.00
C GLN A 610 -10.00 5.33 34.95
N GLU A 611 -9.96 6.35 34.09
CA GLU A 611 -10.88 6.51 32.96
C GLU A 611 -10.74 5.37 31.94
N ILE A 612 -9.50 4.98 31.63
CA ILE A 612 -9.23 3.87 30.70
C ILE A 612 -9.79 2.56 31.28
N TRP A 613 -9.58 2.27 32.57
CA TRP A 613 -10.13 1.09 33.23
C TRP A 613 -11.65 1.13 33.31
N GLU A 614 -12.27 2.29 33.54
CA GLU A 614 -13.71 2.42 33.50
C GLU A 614 -14.30 2.04 32.13
N VAL A 615 -13.66 2.52 31.05
CA VAL A 615 -14.07 2.18 29.68
C VAL A 615 -13.87 0.68 29.39
N ILE A 616 -12.75 0.10 29.81
CA ILE A 616 -12.47 -1.34 29.65
C ILE A 616 -13.56 -2.17 30.38
N ARG A 617 -14.01 -1.76 31.56
CA ARG A 617 -15.12 -2.37 32.29
C ARG A 617 -16.43 -2.28 31.53
N LYS A 618 -16.78 -1.09 30.99
CA LYS A 618 -17.97 -0.88 30.18
C LYS A 618 -17.97 -1.75 28.92
N CYS A 619 -16.81 -1.99 28.33
CA CYS A 619 -16.63 -2.90 27.20
C CYS A 619 -16.54 -4.38 27.61
N GLN A 620 -16.62 -4.74 28.89
CA GLN A 620 -16.46 -6.11 29.41
C GLN A 620 -15.15 -6.79 28.99
N LEU A 621 -14.08 -6.00 28.87
CA LEU A 621 -12.72 -6.49 28.51
C LEU A 621 -11.82 -6.64 29.74
N GLN A 622 -12.29 -6.33 30.96
CA GLN A 622 -11.45 -6.23 32.15
C GLN A 622 -10.69 -7.53 32.41
N GLU A 623 -11.39 -8.66 32.53
CA GLU A 623 -10.79 -9.97 32.81
C GLU A 623 -9.73 -10.33 31.80
N VAL A 624 -10.04 -10.17 30.51
CA VAL A 624 -9.10 -10.52 29.42
C VAL A 624 -7.85 -9.63 29.42
N VAL A 625 -8.01 -8.34 29.78
CA VAL A 625 -6.87 -7.40 29.84
C VAL A 625 -6.02 -7.68 31.08
N GLU A 626 -6.65 -7.98 32.22
CA GLU A 626 -5.94 -8.34 33.47
C GLU A 626 -5.15 -9.65 33.31
N ASP A 627 -5.73 -10.68 32.72
CA ASP A 627 -5.10 -11.97 32.46
C ASP A 627 -3.86 -11.84 31.56
N LYS A 628 -3.87 -10.87 30.64
CA LYS A 628 -2.74 -10.61 29.72
C LYS A 628 -1.68 -9.66 30.29
N GLY A 629 -1.83 -9.17 31.52
CA GLY A 629 -0.86 -8.28 32.17
C GLY A 629 -1.26 -6.82 32.27
N GLY A 630 -2.55 -6.48 32.13
CA GLY A 630 -3.09 -5.14 32.35
C GLY A 630 -2.93 -4.20 31.16
N LEU A 631 -2.94 -2.89 31.43
CA LEU A 631 -2.88 -1.84 30.39
C LEU A 631 -1.59 -1.85 29.56
N ASP A 632 -0.51 -2.37 30.12
CA ASP A 632 0.79 -2.44 29.47
C ASP A 632 1.03 -3.75 28.71
N SER A 633 0.01 -4.62 28.64
CA SER A 633 0.05 -5.84 27.84
C SER A 633 0.28 -5.55 26.37
N SER A 634 1.13 -6.37 25.71
CA SER A 634 1.55 -6.17 24.35
C SER A 634 0.45 -6.47 23.33
N VAL A 635 0.32 -5.60 22.34
CA VAL A 635 -0.47 -5.79 21.13
C VAL A 635 0.50 -6.02 19.98
N VAL A 636 0.39 -7.17 19.31
CA VAL A 636 1.21 -7.49 18.13
C VAL A 636 0.61 -6.86 16.87
N GLU A 637 1.33 -6.97 15.77
CA GLU A 637 0.92 -6.45 14.47
C GLU A 637 -0.53 -6.84 14.12
N ASN A 638 -1.35 -5.83 13.79
CA ASN A 638 -2.79 -5.95 13.49
C ASN A 638 -3.63 -6.58 14.62
N GLY A 639 -3.09 -6.62 15.85
CA GLY A 639 -3.80 -7.19 17.00
C GLY A 639 -4.11 -8.68 16.86
N ARG A 640 -3.25 -9.47 16.21
CA ARG A 640 -3.47 -10.92 15.97
C ARG A 640 -3.60 -11.74 17.25
N ASN A 641 -3.06 -11.26 18.36
CA ASN A 641 -3.20 -11.88 19.69
C ASN A 641 -4.53 -11.54 20.40
N TRP A 642 -5.44 -10.83 19.72
CA TRP A 642 -6.79 -10.50 20.18
C TRP A 642 -7.83 -11.01 19.19
N SER A 643 -8.96 -11.55 19.67
CA SER A 643 -10.04 -11.98 18.77
C SER A 643 -10.66 -10.79 18.02
N ILE A 644 -11.34 -11.05 16.91
CA ILE A 644 -12.00 -9.99 16.12
C ILE A 644 -13.01 -9.25 17.00
N GLY A 645 -13.80 -9.97 17.83
CA GLY A 645 -14.74 -9.37 18.77
C GLY A 645 -14.05 -8.46 19.79
N GLN A 646 -12.94 -8.93 20.40
CA GLN A 646 -12.16 -8.11 21.34
C GLN A 646 -11.62 -6.85 20.66
N ARG A 647 -11.13 -6.94 19.42
CA ARG A 647 -10.68 -5.77 18.66
C ARG A 647 -11.82 -4.77 18.39
N GLN A 648 -13.04 -5.24 18.12
CA GLN A 648 -14.22 -4.37 17.99
C GLN A 648 -14.56 -3.68 19.31
N LEU A 649 -14.46 -4.39 20.43
CA LEU A 649 -14.66 -3.79 21.76
C LEU A 649 -13.59 -2.75 22.10
N PHE A 650 -12.33 -2.90 21.63
CA PHE A 650 -11.32 -1.82 21.70
C PHE A 650 -11.72 -0.60 20.89
N SER A 651 -12.30 -0.79 19.68
CA SER A 651 -12.79 0.33 18.87
C SER A 651 -13.97 1.05 19.54
N LEU A 652 -14.86 0.30 20.20
CA LEU A 652 -15.90 0.86 21.06
C LEU A 652 -15.29 1.65 22.25
N GLY A 653 -14.26 1.11 22.90
CA GLY A 653 -13.54 1.80 23.98
C GLY A 653 -12.95 3.15 23.53
N ARG A 654 -12.35 3.20 22.33
CA ARG A 654 -11.89 4.47 21.74
C ARG A 654 -13.02 5.47 21.54
N ALA A 655 -14.19 5.01 21.08
CA ALA A 655 -15.35 5.87 20.89
C ALA A 655 -15.92 6.39 22.23
N LEU A 656 -15.91 5.57 23.28
CA LEU A 656 -16.34 5.97 24.64
C LEU A 656 -15.41 7.01 25.26
N LEU A 657 -14.08 6.87 25.12
CA LEU A 657 -13.12 7.87 25.58
C LEU A 657 -13.32 9.22 24.88
N ARG A 658 -13.65 9.20 23.59
CA ARG A 658 -13.82 10.39 22.78
C ARG A 658 -15.07 11.22 23.11
N LYS A 659 -16.11 10.61 23.68
CA LYS A 659 -17.39 11.25 24.08
C LYS A 659 -18.03 12.10 22.98
N SER A 660 -17.99 11.63 21.72
CA SER A 660 -18.53 12.36 20.56
C SER A 660 -20.07 12.39 20.54
N ARG A 661 -20.67 13.49 20.03
CA ARG A 661 -22.12 13.62 19.85
C ARG A 661 -22.67 12.83 18.66
N ILE A 662 -21.83 12.51 17.69
CA ILE A 662 -22.17 11.71 16.52
C ILE A 662 -21.30 10.46 16.52
N LEU A 663 -21.93 9.28 16.55
CA LEU A 663 -21.27 7.98 16.47
C LEU A 663 -21.70 7.29 15.17
N VAL A 664 -20.73 6.78 14.43
CA VAL A 664 -20.95 6.01 13.20
C VAL A 664 -20.48 4.58 13.40
N LEU A 665 -21.32 3.62 13.05
CA LEU A 665 -21.02 2.20 13.04
C LEU A 665 -21.05 1.69 11.59
N ASP A 666 -19.92 1.24 11.08
CA ASP A 666 -19.83 0.67 9.74
C ASP A 666 -19.71 -0.85 9.84
N GLU A 667 -20.84 -1.54 9.67
CA GLU A 667 -20.93 -3.02 9.71
C GLU A 667 -20.19 -3.68 10.89
N ALA A 668 -20.12 -2.98 12.02
CA ALA A 668 -19.31 -3.35 13.18
C ALA A 668 -19.63 -4.72 13.79
N THR A 669 -20.77 -5.31 13.43
CA THR A 669 -21.28 -6.58 13.98
C THR A 669 -21.25 -7.75 12.97
N ALA A 670 -20.73 -7.52 11.75
CA ALA A 670 -20.80 -8.52 10.70
C ALA A 670 -19.97 -9.78 10.98
N SER A 671 -18.79 -9.60 11.60
CA SER A 671 -17.80 -10.68 11.79
C SER A 671 -17.59 -11.07 13.26
N ILE A 672 -18.50 -10.72 14.15
CA ILE A 672 -18.39 -11.02 15.59
C ILE A 672 -19.45 -12.01 16.05
N ASP A 673 -19.12 -12.74 17.11
CA ASP A 673 -20.04 -13.67 17.77
C ASP A 673 -21.21 -12.93 18.44
N ASN A 674 -22.31 -13.63 18.63
CA ASN A 674 -23.53 -13.02 19.18
C ASN A 674 -23.37 -12.48 20.61
N ALA A 675 -22.51 -13.08 21.44
CA ALA A 675 -22.26 -12.60 22.78
C ALA A 675 -21.55 -11.23 22.75
N THR A 676 -20.53 -11.08 21.96
CA THR A 676 -19.81 -9.81 21.76
C THR A 676 -20.72 -8.75 21.10
N ASP A 677 -21.55 -9.14 20.13
CA ASP A 677 -22.54 -8.24 19.51
C ASP A 677 -23.52 -7.69 20.57
N LEU A 678 -23.99 -8.54 21.44
CA LEU A 678 -24.92 -8.14 22.53
C LEU A 678 -24.27 -7.17 23.52
N ILE A 679 -23.01 -7.36 23.86
CA ILE A 679 -22.23 -6.44 24.68
C ILE A 679 -22.15 -5.08 24.00
N LEU A 680 -21.73 -5.08 22.70
CA LEU A 680 -21.59 -3.87 21.90
C LEU A 680 -22.90 -3.09 21.80
N GLN A 681 -24.01 -3.77 21.46
CA GLN A 681 -25.33 -3.15 21.34
C GLN A 681 -25.83 -2.58 22.67
N ASN A 682 -25.69 -3.33 23.79
CA ASN A 682 -26.08 -2.86 25.09
C ASN A 682 -25.27 -1.64 25.54
N THR A 683 -23.95 -1.64 25.32
CA THR A 683 -23.10 -0.52 25.67
C THR A 683 -23.46 0.73 24.85
N ILE A 684 -23.76 0.56 23.54
CA ILE A 684 -24.23 1.68 22.73
C ILE A 684 -25.56 2.24 23.22
N ARG A 685 -26.48 1.37 23.61
CA ARG A 685 -27.81 1.79 24.14
C ARG A 685 -27.69 2.58 25.44
N THR A 686 -26.76 2.22 26.33
CA THR A 686 -26.60 2.82 27.65
C THR A 686 -25.73 4.05 27.67
N GLU A 687 -24.59 4.03 26.95
CA GLU A 687 -23.56 5.06 27.04
C GLU A 687 -23.73 6.20 26.04
N PHE A 688 -24.41 5.94 24.90
CA PHE A 688 -24.61 6.95 23.83
C PHE A 688 -26.05 7.46 23.79
N VAL A 689 -26.70 7.54 24.98
CA VAL A 689 -28.03 8.15 25.13
C VAL A 689 -27.95 9.64 24.75
N GLY A 690 -28.82 10.10 23.85
CA GLY A 690 -28.84 11.48 23.37
C GLY A 690 -27.75 11.82 22.35
N CYS A 691 -26.96 10.85 21.90
CA CYS A 691 -26.05 10.99 20.75
C CYS A 691 -26.73 10.54 19.46
N THR A 692 -26.39 11.17 18.35
CA THR A 692 -26.83 10.72 17.02
C THR A 692 -26.01 9.49 16.63
N VAL A 693 -26.66 8.34 16.48
CA VAL A 693 -26.02 7.08 16.14
C VAL A 693 -26.40 6.68 14.72
N ILE A 694 -25.43 6.61 13.82
CA ILE A 694 -25.63 6.22 12.42
C ILE A 694 -25.07 4.80 12.24
N THR A 695 -25.93 3.83 12.01
CA THR A 695 -25.55 2.41 11.92
C THR A 695 -25.76 1.88 10.51
N VAL A 696 -24.69 1.48 9.84
CA VAL A 696 -24.78 0.63 8.64
C VAL A 696 -24.80 -0.83 9.09
N ALA A 697 -25.88 -1.52 8.77
CA ALA A 697 -26.05 -2.89 9.23
C ALA A 697 -26.40 -3.85 8.08
N HIS A 698 -25.81 -5.04 8.18
CA HIS A 698 -26.21 -6.23 7.41
C HIS A 698 -27.22 -7.10 8.17
N LYS A 699 -27.18 -7.05 9.50
CA LYS A 699 -28.11 -7.79 10.35
C LYS A 699 -29.36 -6.94 10.62
N ILE A 700 -30.53 -7.41 10.20
CA ILE A 700 -31.81 -6.71 10.39
C ILE A 700 -32.12 -6.41 11.87
N PRO A 701 -31.89 -7.33 12.83
CA PRO A 701 -32.17 -7.05 14.26
C PRO A 701 -31.47 -5.79 14.79
N THR A 702 -30.25 -5.49 14.28
CA THR A 702 -29.47 -4.33 14.74
C THR A 702 -30.13 -2.99 14.40
N VAL A 703 -30.92 -2.93 13.32
CA VAL A 703 -31.59 -1.68 12.87
C VAL A 703 -33.06 -1.58 13.30
N MET A 704 -33.65 -2.66 13.80
CA MET A 704 -35.03 -2.64 14.26
C MET A 704 -35.26 -1.68 15.44
N ASP A 705 -34.25 -1.45 16.26
CA ASP A 705 -34.28 -0.53 17.40
C ASP A 705 -33.92 0.92 17.01
N CYS A 706 -33.69 1.21 15.73
CA CYS A 706 -33.44 2.56 15.28
C CYS A 706 -34.71 3.38 15.17
N ASP A 707 -34.61 4.70 15.41
CA ASP A 707 -35.73 5.63 15.27
C ASP A 707 -36.13 5.80 13.81
N MET A 708 -35.17 5.82 12.92
CA MET A 708 -35.35 6.02 11.47
C MET A 708 -34.52 5.03 10.67
N ILE A 709 -35.06 4.59 9.54
CA ILE A 709 -34.36 3.72 8.57
C ILE A 709 -34.18 4.44 7.25
N LEU A 710 -32.96 4.47 6.77
CA LEU A 710 -32.55 4.95 5.45
C LEU A 710 -32.29 3.75 4.53
N SER A 711 -33.11 3.54 3.52
CA SER A 711 -32.93 2.46 2.54
C SER A 711 -32.30 2.99 1.27
N ILE A 712 -31.11 2.44 0.88
CA ILE A 712 -30.37 2.82 -0.33
C ILE A 712 -30.39 1.67 -1.31
N SER A 713 -30.76 1.95 -2.58
CA SER A 713 -30.60 1.03 -3.70
C SER A 713 -29.96 1.76 -4.88
N ASP A 714 -28.95 1.12 -5.47
CA ASP A 714 -28.23 1.65 -6.66
C ASP A 714 -27.80 3.12 -6.52
N GLY A 715 -27.28 3.48 -5.35
CA GLY A 715 -26.82 4.83 -5.05
C GLY A 715 -27.92 5.88 -4.86
N THR A 716 -29.20 5.49 -4.85
CA THR A 716 -30.33 6.38 -4.65
C THR A 716 -31.01 6.13 -3.32
N LEU A 717 -31.52 7.19 -2.71
CA LEU A 717 -32.40 7.09 -1.54
C LEU A 717 -33.78 6.61 -1.99
N VAL A 718 -34.20 5.45 -1.51
CA VAL A 718 -35.52 4.85 -1.83
C VAL A 718 -36.54 5.17 -0.75
N GLU A 719 -36.15 5.03 0.53
CA GLU A 719 -37.05 5.17 1.68
C GLU A 719 -36.31 5.81 2.85
N TYR A 720 -37.04 6.67 3.58
CA TYR A 720 -36.56 7.23 4.84
C TYR A 720 -37.76 7.45 5.76
N ASP A 721 -37.97 6.56 6.72
CA ASP A 721 -39.08 6.61 7.67
C ASP A 721 -38.82 5.68 8.88
N GLU A 722 -39.75 5.68 9.86
CA GLU A 722 -39.71 4.78 11.00
C GLU A 722 -39.80 3.30 10.59
N PRO A 723 -39.07 2.37 11.26
CA PRO A 723 -39.07 0.95 10.93
C PRO A 723 -40.49 0.34 10.85
N LEU A 724 -41.34 0.62 11.84
CA LEU A 724 -42.70 0.09 11.91
C LEU A 724 -43.61 0.60 10.76
N LYS A 725 -43.39 1.84 10.28
CA LYS A 725 -44.15 2.39 9.15
C LYS A 725 -43.71 1.74 7.84
N LEU A 726 -42.41 1.53 7.68
CA LEU A 726 -41.83 0.89 6.48
C LEU A 726 -42.27 -0.58 6.39
N MET A 727 -42.33 -1.31 7.45
CA MET A 727 -42.80 -2.70 7.47
C MET A 727 -44.27 -2.86 7.05
N LYS A 728 -45.11 -1.87 7.28
CA LYS A 728 -46.52 -1.88 6.89
C LYS A 728 -46.75 -1.57 5.41
N ARG A 729 -45.77 -1.02 4.68
CA ARG A 729 -45.87 -0.70 3.24
C ARG A 729 -45.62 -1.97 2.43
N GLU A 730 -46.54 -2.35 1.56
CA GLU A 730 -46.47 -3.58 0.76
C GLU A 730 -45.24 -3.64 -0.18
N GLN A 731 -44.78 -2.50 -0.68
CA GLN A 731 -43.65 -2.41 -1.63
C GLN A 731 -42.36 -1.85 -0.99
N SER A 732 -42.29 -1.79 0.34
CA SER A 732 -41.11 -1.28 1.02
C SER A 732 -39.90 -2.18 0.80
N LEU A 733 -38.75 -1.55 0.44
CA LEU A 733 -37.46 -2.26 0.34
C LEU A 733 -37.04 -2.82 1.71
N PHE A 734 -37.16 -2.01 2.75
CA PHE A 734 -36.92 -2.44 4.13
C PHE A 734 -37.87 -3.55 4.56
N GLY A 735 -39.17 -3.38 4.30
CA GLY A 735 -40.18 -4.41 4.61
C GLY A 735 -39.92 -5.73 3.90
N ASN A 736 -39.38 -5.69 2.66
CA ASN A 736 -38.97 -6.90 1.94
C ASN A 736 -37.76 -7.55 2.59
N LEU A 737 -36.72 -6.78 2.95
CA LEU A 737 -35.53 -7.29 3.63
C LEU A 737 -35.88 -7.90 4.99
N VAL A 738 -36.80 -7.29 5.74
CA VAL A 738 -37.32 -7.83 7.02
C VAL A 738 -38.09 -9.14 6.78
N ARG A 739 -38.98 -9.18 5.80
CA ARG A 739 -39.73 -10.41 5.44
C ARG A 739 -38.80 -11.53 4.96
N GLU A 740 -37.82 -11.22 4.14
CA GLU A 740 -36.78 -12.17 3.76
C GLU A 740 -36.03 -12.70 5.00
N TYR A 741 -35.60 -11.82 5.90
CA TYR A 741 -34.91 -12.22 7.13
C TYR A 741 -35.80 -13.12 8.01
N TRP A 742 -37.04 -12.75 8.28
CA TRP A 742 -37.95 -13.53 9.14
C TRP A 742 -38.51 -14.79 8.49
N SER A 743 -38.67 -14.85 7.18
CA SER A 743 -39.02 -16.10 6.48
C SER A 743 -37.98 -17.20 6.70
N HIS A 744 -36.78 -16.84 7.09
CA HIS A 744 -35.72 -17.77 7.44
C HIS A 744 -35.91 -18.40 8.82
N PHE A 745 -36.57 -17.70 9.77
CA PHE A 745 -36.81 -18.22 11.11
C PHE A 745 -38.04 -19.14 11.19
N GLN A 746 -39.04 -18.94 10.33
CA GLN A 746 -40.25 -19.78 10.35
C GLN A 746 -40.03 -21.18 9.76
N PHE A 747 -39.05 -21.39 8.88
CA PHE A 747 -38.72 -22.71 8.35
C PHE A 747 -38.00 -23.61 9.36
N ALA A 748 -37.38 -23.07 10.39
CA ALA A 748 -36.70 -23.83 11.42
C ALA A 748 -37.71 -24.43 12.46
N GLU A 749 -38.96 -23.97 12.49
CA GLU A 749 -40.01 -24.50 13.40
C GLU A 749 -40.91 -25.55 12.73
N SER A 750 -40.84 -25.75 11.41
CA SER A 750 -41.73 -26.65 10.66
C SER A 750 -41.05 -27.98 10.18
N HIS A 751 -39.83 -28.25 10.61
CA HIS A 751 -39.13 -29.52 10.41
C HIS A 751 -38.48 -29.99 11.73
#